data_abdfca69d5e5f04b226e6b6ad70d3f2f
#
_entry.id   abdfca69d5e5f04b226e6b6ad70d3f2f
#
_cell.length_a   1.000
_cell.length_b   1.000
_cell.length_c   1.000
_cell.angle_alpha   90.00
_cell.angle_beta   90.00
_cell.angle_gamma   90.00
#
_symmetry.space_group_name_H-M   'P 1'
#
loop_
_entity.id
_entity.type
_entity.pdbx_description
1 polymer ?
#
loop_
_entity_poly.entity_id
_entity_poly.type
_entity_poly.pdbx_seq_one_letter_code
_entity_poly.pdbx_strand_id
1 'polypeptide(L)'
;MSVRQSLFPLLRAVFRALPLSQAQRDRLRTRWLARHGDWVPPPPKGQQGTGGLRASAQLRWRADEAAIGYRRHQKAALPEPMPATLVAFYLPQFHTFPENDAWWGKGFTEWRNVTRALPQFEGHIQPRLPADLGFYDLRNPQVMRDQAQLAAEHGIGAFCFYYYWFSGRTLMEDPLRQWLADDSIELQFCLCWANENWARRWDGRDDDILIGQQHSAEDDLAFIAHVAPYLRDRRALKVEGRPMLLVYRPNLLPDASATAERWRRWCRDNGVGEIHLAYVQGFERPDPRDIGFDAAVEFPPNMSNPRSLSAQQWLLNPDFNGDVRDWRELASGIAARPLPDYPLYPGVNPGWDNEARRSGRGRVYLHASPRGYRDWLRTTIHERLSAAPQAQRLVFINAWNEWAEGAVLEPDARLGHAWLQATREALLPAPAPRPAPAVHLHAWYLETLPEVLSALREAALDWTIVVTTPATQIDQVRQALVAHGLEGEVVAVDNHGRDILPFLEVAERLLQAGHEVVLKLHTKRSTHRADGDQWRQELLQRLVQGGRAARILAAFQADPGLGMVVAEGHLLPVAEFVGGNGPLLARLQARLGLPPPVDTSRFGAGSMGWWRLQALRPLLDAHLYRSAFDIEQGQIDGTLAHAVERVLGACCEHAGLRITTAAACLGEADASSDEYAYARRS
;
A
#
# COMPACT_ATOMS: atom_id res chain seq x y z
N MET A 1 29.79 35.27 -20.76
CA MET A 1 28.52 36.04 -20.80
C MET A 1 28.55 37.02 -21.96
N SER A 2 27.51 37.05 -22.81
CA SER A 2 27.41 38.06 -23.85
C SER A 2 27.08 39.43 -23.24
N VAL A 3 27.45 40.53 -23.94
CA VAL A 3 27.11 41.91 -23.51
C VAL A 3 25.60 42.06 -23.21
N ARG A 4 24.77 41.37 -23.96
CA ARG A 4 23.30 41.31 -23.79
C ARG A 4 22.89 40.68 -22.46
N GLN A 5 23.57 39.63 -22.03
CA GLN A 5 23.30 38.96 -20.75
C GLN A 5 23.75 39.82 -19.56
N SER A 6 24.80 40.61 -19.71
CA SER A 6 25.27 41.55 -18.66
C SER A 6 24.34 42.73 -18.47
N LEU A 7 23.58 43.15 -19.49
CA LEU A 7 22.58 44.20 -19.43
C LEU A 7 21.24 43.77 -18.87
N PHE A 8 20.95 42.46 -18.83
CA PHE A 8 19.67 41.92 -18.39
C PHE A 8 19.27 42.30 -16.95
N PRO A 9 20.18 42.29 -15.94
CA PRO A 9 19.84 42.72 -14.57
C PRO A 9 19.36 44.18 -14.51
N LEU A 10 19.99 45.05 -15.27
CA LEU A 10 19.63 46.47 -15.33
C LEU A 10 18.25 46.65 -15.98
N LEU A 11 18.00 46.02 -17.10
CA LEU A 11 16.68 46.00 -17.76
C LEU A 11 15.58 45.46 -16.83
N ARG A 12 15.88 44.41 -16.09
CA ARG A 12 14.97 43.86 -15.10
C ARG A 12 14.66 44.82 -13.95
N ALA A 13 15.65 45.55 -13.49
CA ALA A 13 15.47 46.57 -12.43
C ALA A 13 14.58 47.72 -12.92
N VAL A 14 14.84 48.24 -14.11
CA VAL A 14 14.03 49.28 -14.75
C VAL A 14 12.58 48.81 -14.96
N PHE A 15 12.40 47.60 -15.50
CA PHE A 15 11.07 47.03 -15.70
C PHE A 15 10.27 46.87 -14.41
N ARG A 16 10.95 46.57 -13.29
CA ARG A 16 10.32 46.48 -11.97
C ARG A 16 9.89 47.82 -11.42
N ALA A 17 10.56 48.89 -11.77
CA ALA A 17 10.26 50.27 -11.31
C ALA A 17 9.11 50.91 -12.11
N LEU A 18 8.66 50.32 -13.23
CA LEU A 18 7.55 50.88 -14.01
C LEU A 18 6.22 50.79 -13.25
N PRO A 19 5.35 51.81 -13.29
CA PRO A 19 4.04 51.79 -12.63
C PRO A 19 3.01 50.98 -13.45
N LEU A 20 3.23 49.66 -13.55
CA LEU A 20 2.36 48.74 -14.31
C LEU A 20 1.60 47.79 -13.36
N SER A 21 0.37 47.44 -13.71
CA SER A 21 -0.35 46.42 -13.02
C SER A 21 0.32 45.03 -13.22
N GLN A 22 0.11 44.09 -12.30
CA GLN A 22 0.69 42.73 -12.39
C GLN A 22 0.34 42.05 -13.72
N ALA A 23 -0.89 42.16 -14.17
CA ALA A 23 -1.35 41.55 -15.44
C ALA A 23 -0.66 42.18 -16.67
N GLN A 24 -0.38 43.48 -16.64
CA GLN A 24 0.37 44.17 -17.70
C GLN A 24 1.85 43.74 -17.68
N ARG A 25 2.45 43.62 -16.51
CA ARG A 25 3.83 43.13 -16.33
C ARG A 25 3.98 41.73 -16.89
N ASP A 26 3.05 40.83 -16.57
CA ASP A 26 3.13 39.44 -17.02
C ASP A 26 2.98 39.32 -18.55
N ARG A 27 2.07 40.09 -19.15
CA ARG A 27 1.90 40.10 -20.62
C ARG A 27 3.15 40.65 -21.34
N LEU A 28 3.73 41.76 -20.83
CA LEU A 28 4.91 42.34 -21.40
C LEU A 28 6.13 41.45 -21.24
N ARG A 29 6.29 40.83 -20.07
CA ARG A 29 7.36 39.87 -19.79
C ARG A 29 7.30 38.66 -20.70
N THR A 30 6.12 38.06 -20.86
CA THR A 30 5.92 36.89 -21.72
C THR A 30 6.26 37.22 -23.18
N ARG A 31 5.78 38.35 -23.69
CA ARG A 31 6.10 38.81 -25.08
C ARG A 31 7.57 39.10 -25.27
N TRP A 32 8.22 39.71 -24.27
CA TRP A 32 9.64 40.04 -24.33
C TRP A 32 10.50 38.76 -24.29
N LEU A 33 10.24 37.86 -23.37
CA LEU A 33 10.94 36.57 -23.25
C LEU A 33 10.80 35.71 -24.49
N ALA A 34 9.63 35.70 -25.14
CA ALA A 34 9.41 34.96 -26.38
C ALA A 34 10.32 35.47 -27.54
N ARG A 35 10.77 36.74 -27.52
CA ARG A 35 11.61 37.35 -28.56
C ARG A 35 13.08 37.48 -28.17
N HIS A 36 13.38 37.54 -26.89
CA HIS A 36 14.69 37.87 -26.36
C HIS A 36 15.12 36.92 -25.22
N GLY A 37 14.71 35.67 -25.26
CA GLY A 37 15.07 34.66 -24.24
C GLY A 37 16.58 34.43 -24.13
N ASP A 38 17.33 34.69 -25.21
CA ASP A 38 18.79 34.63 -25.26
C ASP A 38 19.50 35.70 -24.42
N TRP A 39 18.78 36.77 -23.99
CA TRP A 39 19.28 37.81 -23.10
C TRP A 39 19.28 37.35 -21.62
N VAL A 40 18.50 36.37 -21.28
CA VAL A 40 18.47 35.83 -19.91
C VAL A 40 19.77 35.08 -19.65
N PRO A 41 20.57 35.50 -18.65
CA PRO A 41 21.78 34.75 -18.31
C PRO A 41 21.42 33.32 -17.92
N PRO A 42 22.21 32.32 -18.35
CA PRO A 42 22.05 30.97 -17.83
C PRO A 42 22.26 31.00 -16.30
N PRO A 43 21.58 30.16 -15.54
CA PRO A 43 21.78 30.06 -14.09
C PRO A 43 23.28 29.83 -13.81
N PRO A 44 23.84 30.38 -12.74
CA PRO A 44 25.26 30.23 -12.40
C PRO A 44 25.65 28.76 -12.38
N LYS A 45 26.67 28.39 -13.14
CA LYS A 45 27.25 27.04 -13.11
C LYS A 45 27.78 26.80 -11.68
N GLY A 46 27.24 25.84 -10.97
CA GLY A 46 27.63 25.51 -9.60
C GLY A 46 26.57 25.82 -8.53
N GLN A 47 25.52 26.57 -8.86
CA GLN A 47 24.22 26.48 -8.20
C GLN A 47 23.25 25.54 -8.95
N GLN A 48 23.70 24.44 -9.47
CA GLN A 48 22.98 23.20 -9.13
C GLN A 48 23.11 23.18 -7.61
N GLY A 49 22.12 23.74 -7.00
CA GLY A 49 22.10 23.92 -5.58
C GLY A 49 22.50 22.60 -5.06
N THR A 50 23.53 22.58 -4.27
CA THR A 50 23.68 21.55 -3.28
C THR A 50 22.29 21.17 -3.05
N GLY A 51 21.79 20.20 -3.85
CA GLY A 51 20.39 20.02 -4.06
C GLY A 51 19.70 20.38 -2.80
N GLY A 52 19.54 21.67 -2.66
CA GLY A 52 18.96 22.22 -1.49
C GLY A 52 17.75 21.46 -1.50
N LEU A 53 17.91 20.40 -0.90
CA LEU A 53 16.91 19.43 -0.78
C LEU A 53 15.79 19.77 -1.74
N ARG A 54 15.77 19.20 -2.90
CA ARG A 54 14.51 18.91 -3.56
C ARG A 54 13.74 17.89 -2.69
N ALA A 55 13.95 17.97 -1.36
CA ALA A 55 13.02 17.51 -0.33
C ALA A 55 11.60 17.95 -0.67
N SER A 56 11.48 19.11 -1.33
CA SER A 56 10.23 19.57 -1.90
C SER A 56 9.66 18.71 -3.04
N ALA A 57 10.44 17.90 -3.73
CA ALA A 57 9.86 17.02 -4.74
C ALA A 57 9.07 15.88 -4.08
N GLN A 58 9.50 15.39 -2.95
CA GLN A 58 8.80 14.36 -2.18
C GLN A 58 7.54 14.89 -1.48
N LEU A 59 7.47 16.20 -1.25
CA LEU A 59 6.28 16.86 -0.68
C LEU A 59 5.30 17.35 -1.75
N ARG A 60 5.50 17.02 -3.02
CA ARG A 60 4.68 17.50 -4.13
C ARG A 60 3.58 16.56 -4.57
N TRP A 61 3.44 15.37 -3.97
CA TRP A 61 2.31 14.52 -4.32
C TRP A 61 1.01 15.16 -3.84
N ARG A 62 0.00 14.98 -4.62
CA ARG A 62 -1.37 15.27 -4.21
C ARG A 62 -1.89 14.09 -3.40
N ALA A 63 -2.65 14.35 -2.35
CA ALA A 63 -3.24 13.29 -1.53
C ALA A 63 -4.24 12.41 -2.30
N ASP A 64 -4.73 12.90 -3.45
CA ASP A 64 -5.62 12.20 -4.39
C ASP A 64 -4.89 11.56 -5.59
N GLU A 65 -3.56 11.53 -5.60
CA GLU A 65 -2.78 10.89 -6.67
C GLU A 65 -2.76 9.37 -6.51
N ALA A 66 -3.02 8.66 -7.63
CA ALA A 66 -2.86 7.21 -7.66
C ALA A 66 -1.38 6.80 -7.61
N ALA A 67 -1.07 5.81 -6.76
CA ALA A 67 0.27 5.23 -6.64
C ALA A 67 0.47 4.02 -7.56
N ILE A 68 1.72 3.55 -7.69
CA ILE A 68 2.01 2.25 -8.32
C ILE A 68 1.27 1.17 -7.54
N GLY A 69 0.51 0.33 -8.24
CA GLY A 69 -0.35 -0.68 -7.63
C GLY A 69 -1.82 -0.25 -7.45
N TYR A 70 -2.20 0.96 -7.91
CA TYR A 70 -3.60 1.38 -7.94
C TYR A 70 -4.48 0.40 -8.72
N ARG A 71 -5.65 0.05 -8.16
CA ARG A 71 -6.61 -0.88 -8.75
C ARG A 71 -7.95 -0.19 -8.94
N ARG A 72 -8.49 -0.32 -10.17
CA ARG A 72 -9.89 0.03 -10.43
C ARG A 72 -10.81 -1.07 -9.91
N HIS A 73 -12.08 -0.74 -9.68
CA HIS A 73 -13.10 -1.73 -9.39
C HIS A 73 -13.14 -2.82 -10.46
N GLN A 74 -13.17 -4.08 -10.03
CA GLN A 74 -13.22 -5.24 -10.92
C GLN A 74 -14.03 -6.35 -10.28
N LYS A 75 -15.18 -6.65 -10.90
CA LYS A 75 -15.99 -7.80 -10.49
C LYS A 75 -15.30 -9.10 -10.91
N ALA A 76 -15.30 -10.07 -10.02
CA ALA A 76 -14.88 -11.43 -10.32
C ALA A 76 -15.60 -12.41 -9.41
N ALA A 77 -15.69 -13.66 -9.83
CA ALA A 77 -16.35 -14.70 -9.05
C ALA A 77 -15.66 -14.94 -7.70
N LEU A 78 -16.48 -15.22 -6.70
CA LEU A 78 -16.03 -15.72 -5.39
C LEU A 78 -15.99 -17.26 -5.42
N PRO A 79 -15.18 -17.89 -4.54
CA PRO A 79 -15.18 -19.34 -4.42
C PRO A 79 -16.50 -19.86 -3.87
N GLU A 80 -16.94 -21.00 -4.39
CA GLU A 80 -18.11 -21.74 -3.89
C GLU A 80 -17.70 -23.19 -3.57
N PRO A 81 -17.80 -23.63 -2.32
CA PRO A 81 -18.22 -22.85 -1.13
C PRO A 81 -17.17 -21.85 -0.67
N MET A 82 -17.61 -20.81 0.06
CA MET A 82 -16.72 -19.86 0.71
C MET A 82 -15.86 -20.58 1.76
N PRO A 83 -14.52 -20.38 1.78
CA PRO A 83 -13.63 -21.07 2.73
C PRO A 83 -13.79 -20.59 4.18
N ALA A 84 -14.22 -19.33 4.37
CA ALA A 84 -14.51 -18.72 5.67
C ALA A 84 -15.51 -17.57 5.50
N THR A 85 -16.16 -17.16 6.59
CA THR A 85 -16.96 -15.93 6.65
C THR A 85 -16.07 -14.79 7.12
N LEU A 86 -15.89 -13.75 6.30
CA LEU A 86 -15.15 -12.55 6.64
C LEU A 86 -16.09 -11.54 7.29
N VAL A 87 -15.73 -11.04 8.46
CA VAL A 87 -16.52 -10.08 9.24
C VAL A 87 -15.73 -8.80 9.43
N ALA A 88 -16.15 -7.69 8.85
CA ALA A 88 -15.44 -6.42 8.98
C ALA A 88 -16.07 -5.52 10.03
N PHE A 89 -15.27 -5.01 10.98
CA PHE A 89 -15.72 -3.99 11.92
C PHE A 89 -16.11 -2.72 11.18
N TYR A 90 -17.21 -2.09 11.61
CA TYR A 90 -17.80 -0.95 10.94
C TYR A 90 -18.07 0.19 11.94
N LEU A 91 -17.53 1.37 11.64
CA LEU A 91 -17.71 2.60 12.43
C LEU A 91 -18.90 3.41 11.86
N PRO A 92 -20.00 3.62 12.61
CA PRO A 92 -21.16 4.39 12.13
C PRO A 92 -21.04 5.91 12.34
N GLN A 93 -19.84 6.48 12.49
CA GLN A 93 -19.60 7.89 12.88
C GLN A 93 -19.47 8.87 11.71
N PHE A 94 -19.86 8.49 10.50
CA PHE A 94 -19.75 9.35 9.31
C PHE A 94 -21.05 10.10 9.01
N HIS A 95 -21.64 10.72 10.05
CA HIS A 95 -22.78 11.61 9.96
C HIS A 95 -22.81 12.56 11.17
N THR A 96 -23.54 13.67 11.04
CA THR A 96 -23.71 14.62 12.14
C THR A 96 -24.80 14.14 13.09
N PHE A 97 -24.59 14.33 14.39
CA PHE A 97 -25.58 14.10 15.44
C PHE A 97 -25.38 15.10 16.59
N PRO A 98 -26.43 15.38 17.41
CA PRO A 98 -26.42 16.50 18.37
C PRO A 98 -25.27 16.48 19.35
N GLU A 99 -24.87 15.31 19.83
CA GLU A 99 -23.80 15.15 20.81
C GLU A 99 -22.43 15.51 20.21
N ASN A 100 -22.14 15.03 18.99
CA ASN A 100 -20.91 15.41 18.27
C ASN A 100 -20.84 16.91 17.99
N ASP A 101 -21.97 17.52 17.61
CA ASP A 101 -22.06 18.96 17.40
C ASP A 101 -21.77 19.73 18.69
N ALA A 102 -22.26 19.26 19.84
CA ALA A 102 -22.00 19.87 21.14
C ALA A 102 -20.55 19.70 21.60
N TRP A 103 -19.94 18.53 21.35
CA TRP A 103 -18.60 18.20 21.84
C TRP A 103 -17.46 18.74 20.95
N TRP A 104 -17.66 18.70 19.64
CA TRP A 104 -16.60 18.96 18.64
C TRP A 104 -16.91 20.14 17.71
N GLY A 105 -18.08 20.73 17.86
CA GLY A 105 -18.57 21.83 17.04
C GLY A 105 -19.48 21.38 15.92
N LYS A 106 -20.44 22.27 15.56
CA LYS A 106 -21.51 22.04 14.60
C LYS A 106 -20.97 21.48 13.27
N GLY A 107 -21.59 20.42 12.78
CA GLY A 107 -21.26 19.77 11.52
C GLY A 107 -20.07 18.81 11.62
N PHE A 108 -19.69 18.40 12.82
CA PHE A 108 -18.60 17.45 13.00
C PHE A 108 -19.00 16.05 12.49
N THR A 109 -18.12 15.46 11.70
CA THR A 109 -18.07 14.03 11.36
C THR A 109 -16.62 13.56 11.42
N GLU A 110 -16.37 12.25 11.38
CA GLU A 110 -15.02 11.69 11.39
C GLU A 110 -14.19 12.18 10.19
N TRP A 111 -14.81 12.57 9.08
CA TRP A 111 -14.10 13.17 7.93
C TRP A 111 -13.29 14.41 8.28
N ARG A 112 -13.72 15.17 9.31
CA ARG A 112 -12.99 16.34 9.76
C ARG A 112 -11.62 15.96 10.35
N ASN A 113 -11.54 14.83 11.06
CA ASN A 113 -10.27 14.30 11.56
C ASN A 113 -9.40 13.79 10.41
N VAL A 114 -9.97 13.01 9.51
CA VAL A 114 -9.26 12.46 8.34
C VAL A 114 -8.62 13.55 7.50
N THR A 115 -9.40 14.56 7.11
CA THR A 115 -8.94 15.59 6.15
C THR A 115 -7.93 16.57 6.72
N ARG A 116 -7.86 16.76 8.04
CA ARG A 116 -6.89 17.66 8.70
C ARG A 116 -5.53 17.04 8.97
N ALA A 117 -5.42 15.71 8.84
CA ALA A 117 -4.17 15.01 9.13
C ALA A 117 -3.05 15.44 8.18
N LEU A 118 -1.83 15.53 8.69
CA LEU A 118 -0.65 15.94 7.95
C LEU A 118 0.45 14.88 8.08
N PRO A 119 1.29 14.71 7.05
CA PRO A 119 2.49 13.89 7.16
C PRO A 119 3.41 14.39 8.28
N GLN A 120 3.86 13.50 9.15
CA GLN A 120 4.72 13.82 10.28
C GLN A 120 6.20 13.56 9.99
N PHE A 121 6.47 12.63 9.06
CA PHE A 121 7.82 12.25 8.62
C PHE A 121 7.81 11.90 7.12
N GLU A 122 8.96 11.82 6.51
CA GLU A 122 9.09 11.49 5.09
C GLU A 122 8.49 10.11 4.77
N GLY A 123 7.63 10.06 3.76
CA GLY A 123 6.92 8.84 3.38
C GLY A 123 5.68 8.51 4.21
N HIS A 124 5.35 9.29 5.22
CA HIS A 124 4.08 9.19 5.94
C HIS A 124 2.92 9.60 5.04
N ILE A 125 1.92 8.74 4.87
CA ILE A 125 0.81 8.94 3.93
C ILE A 125 -0.40 9.51 4.68
N GLN A 126 -0.51 10.83 4.69
CA GLN A 126 -1.64 11.58 5.24
C GLN A 126 -1.92 12.82 4.38
N PRO A 127 -3.19 13.29 4.28
CA PRO A 127 -4.40 12.57 4.65
C PRO A 127 -4.65 11.38 3.73
N ARG A 128 -5.32 10.33 4.24
CA ARG A 128 -5.84 9.23 3.42
C ARG A 128 -7.24 9.59 2.95
N LEU A 129 -7.44 9.73 1.64
CA LEU A 129 -8.69 10.24 1.07
C LEU A 129 -9.50 9.11 0.43
N PRO A 130 -10.86 9.15 0.54
CA PRO A 130 -11.74 8.18 -0.11
C PRO A 130 -11.72 8.34 -1.65
N ALA A 131 -11.97 7.24 -2.36
CA ALA A 131 -12.21 7.21 -3.79
C ALA A 131 -13.71 7.14 -4.10
N ASP A 132 -14.19 6.02 -4.62
CA ASP A 132 -15.51 5.86 -5.24
C ASP A 132 -16.70 6.18 -4.32
N LEU A 133 -16.58 5.90 -3.02
CA LEU A 133 -17.64 6.21 -2.06
C LEU A 133 -17.66 7.69 -1.65
N GLY A 134 -16.58 8.44 -1.92
CA GLY A 134 -16.44 9.85 -1.56
C GLY A 134 -16.48 10.11 -0.05
N PHE A 135 -16.67 11.37 0.32
CA PHE A 135 -16.91 11.80 1.70
C PHE A 135 -18.39 11.65 2.04
N TYR A 136 -18.81 10.44 2.24
CA TYR A 136 -20.23 10.09 2.42
C TYR A 136 -20.80 10.56 3.77
N ASP A 137 -22.15 10.63 3.79
CA ASP A 137 -22.95 10.86 4.99
C ASP A 137 -23.89 9.67 5.18
N LEU A 138 -23.80 8.97 6.30
CA LEU A 138 -24.58 7.75 6.60
C LEU A 138 -26.07 8.01 6.83
N ARG A 139 -26.52 9.27 6.83
CA ARG A 139 -27.95 9.60 6.76
C ARG A 139 -28.56 9.33 5.38
N ASN A 140 -27.71 9.18 4.35
CA ASN A 140 -28.14 8.74 3.02
C ASN A 140 -28.13 7.21 2.95
N PRO A 141 -29.31 6.54 2.86
CA PRO A 141 -29.39 5.08 2.84
C PRO A 141 -28.64 4.44 1.66
N GLN A 142 -28.49 5.17 0.54
CA GLN A 142 -27.80 4.65 -0.64
C GLN A 142 -26.33 4.32 -0.34
N VAL A 143 -25.69 5.09 0.54
CA VAL A 143 -24.30 4.84 0.95
C VAL A 143 -24.12 3.43 1.54
N MET A 144 -25.01 3.07 2.47
CA MET A 144 -24.92 1.74 3.11
C MET A 144 -25.27 0.61 2.14
N ARG A 145 -26.16 0.83 1.17
CA ARG A 145 -26.41 -0.13 0.07
C ARG A 145 -25.17 -0.33 -0.79
N ASP A 146 -24.51 0.75 -1.18
CA ASP A 146 -23.30 0.71 -2.00
C ASP A 146 -22.14 0.03 -1.25
N GLN A 147 -21.97 0.32 0.04
CA GLN A 147 -20.99 -0.34 0.91
C GLN A 147 -21.27 -1.84 1.06
N ALA A 148 -22.52 -2.22 1.30
CA ALA A 148 -22.92 -3.63 1.44
C ALA A 148 -22.69 -4.40 0.14
N GLN A 149 -23.07 -3.83 -0.99
CA GLN A 149 -22.81 -4.43 -2.30
C GLN A 149 -21.31 -4.59 -2.56
N LEU A 150 -20.53 -3.54 -2.32
CA LEU A 150 -19.10 -3.55 -2.52
C LEU A 150 -18.40 -4.58 -1.62
N ALA A 151 -18.82 -4.69 -0.37
CA ALA A 151 -18.34 -5.69 0.58
C ALA A 151 -18.63 -7.12 0.08
N ALA A 152 -19.86 -7.39 -0.30
CA ALA A 152 -20.29 -8.70 -0.80
C ALA A 152 -19.54 -9.10 -2.09
N GLU A 153 -19.34 -8.18 -3.03
CA GLU A 153 -18.59 -8.40 -4.28
C GLU A 153 -17.11 -8.80 -4.03
N HIS A 154 -16.58 -8.49 -2.84
CA HIS A 154 -15.21 -8.81 -2.45
C HIS A 154 -15.11 -9.90 -1.36
N GLY A 155 -16.24 -10.59 -1.07
CA GLY A 155 -16.26 -11.75 -0.18
C GLY A 155 -16.34 -11.43 1.31
N ILE A 156 -16.64 -10.18 1.68
CA ILE A 156 -17.04 -9.85 3.06
C ILE A 156 -18.44 -10.42 3.27
N GLY A 157 -18.60 -11.25 4.27
CA GLY A 157 -19.87 -11.92 4.59
C GLY A 157 -20.73 -11.15 5.58
N ALA A 158 -20.13 -10.32 6.43
CA ALA A 158 -20.86 -9.56 7.44
C ALA A 158 -20.13 -8.27 7.83
N PHE A 159 -20.91 -7.27 8.28
CA PHE A 159 -20.39 -6.15 9.05
C PHE A 159 -20.59 -6.37 10.55
N CYS A 160 -19.58 -6.02 11.36
CA CYS A 160 -19.66 -5.95 12.81
C CYS A 160 -19.77 -4.48 13.21
N PHE A 161 -20.99 -4.00 13.43
CA PHE A 161 -21.23 -2.61 13.77
C PHE A 161 -20.85 -2.32 15.21
N TYR A 162 -20.02 -1.29 15.44
CA TYR A 162 -19.89 -0.72 16.77
C TYR A 162 -21.25 -0.16 17.22
N TYR A 163 -21.66 -0.57 18.43
CA TYR A 163 -22.92 -0.18 19.04
C TYR A 163 -22.67 0.57 20.35
N TYR A 164 -23.28 1.73 20.48
CA TYR A 164 -23.04 2.63 21.62
C TYR A 164 -24.31 2.79 22.45
N TRP A 165 -24.28 2.19 23.64
CA TRP A 165 -25.36 2.20 24.60
C TRP A 165 -24.88 2.76 25.95
N PHE A 166 -25.64 3.69 26.53
CA PHE A 166 -25.34 4.36 27.80
C PHE A 166 -26.63 4.46 28.61
N SER A 167 -26.98 3.42 29.38
CA SER A 167 -28.14 3.36 30.29
C SER A 167 -29.44 3.89 29.67
N GLY A 168 -29.86 3.28 28.58
CA GLY A 168 -31.08 3.65 27.86
C GLY A 168 -30.90 4.72 26.78
N ARG A 169 -29.72 5.31 26.65
CA ARG A 169 -29.38 6.26 25.59
C ARG A 169 -28.44 5.63 24.57
N THR A 170 -28.79 5.77 23.28
CA THR A 170 -27.92 5.33 22.19
C THR A 170 -27.24 6.52 21.51
N LEU A 171 -26.05 6.27 20.97
CA LEU A 171 -25.39 7.20 20.07
C LEU A 171 -25.19 6.53 18.72
N MET A 172 -25.33 7.29 17.62
CA MET A 172 -25.06 6.84 16.24
C MET A 172 -25.89 5.61 15.81
N GLU A 173 -27.03 5.38 16.39
CA GLU A 173 -27.89 4.23 16.05
C GLU A 173 -28.69 4.43 14.76
N ASP A 174 -28.90 5.66 14.30
CA ASP A 174 -29.76 5.94 13.14
C ASP A 174 -29.32 5.21 11.86
N PRO A 175 -28.03 5.11 11.50
CA PRO A 175 -27.60 4.29 10.37
C PRO A 175 -27.96 2.81 10.55
N LEU A 176 -27.84 2.26 11.76
CA LEU A 176 -28.15 0.87 12.03
C LEU A 176 -29.67 0.61 11.95
N ARG A 177 -30.50 1.56 12.39
CA ARG A 177 -31.95 1.48 12.23
C ARG A 177 -32.36 1.52 10.76
N GLN A 178 -31.70 2.36 9.95
CA GLN A 178 -31.89 2.39 8.50
C GLN A 178 -31.48 1.06 7.86
N TRP A 179 -30.34 0.48 8.28
CA TRP A 179 -29.91 -0.84 7.83
C TRP A 179 -30.98 -1.91 8.17
N LEU A 180 -31.48 -1.92 9.40
CA LEU A 180 -32.50 -2.87 9.84
C LEU A 180 -33.78 -2.77 9.02
N ALA A 181 -34.21 -1.55 8.69
CA ALA A 181 -35.44 -1.26 7.92
C ALA A 181 -35.29 -1.48 6.41
N ASP A 182 -34.07 -1.66 5.89
CA ASP A 182 -33.80 -1.77 4.45
C ASP A 182 -33.66 -3.24 4.03
N ASP A 183 -34.73 -3.84 3.55
CA ASP A 183 -34.78 -5.22 3.10
C ASP A 183 -34.00 -5.47 1.79
N SER A 184 -33.55 -4.42 1.09
CA SER A 184 -32.74 -4.56 -0.13
C SER A 184 -31.28 -4.94 0.16
N ILE A 185 -30.82 -4.74 1.39
CA ILE A 185 -29.49 -5.13 1.84
C ILE A 185 -29.52 -6.59 2.29
N GLU A 186 -28.74 -7.43 1.63
CA GLU A 186 -28.63 -8.89 1.95
C GLU A 186 -27.43 -9.23 2.85
N LEU A 187 -26.46 -8.31 2.98
CA LEU A 187 -25.25 -8.54 3.75
C LEU A 187 -25.57 -8.79 5.22
N GLN A 188 -24.97 -9.84 5.81
CA GLN A 188 -25.16 -10.15 7.23
C GLN A 188 -24.51 -9.08 8.12
N PHE A 189 -24.90 -9.08 9.39
CA PHE A 189 -24.32 -8.18 10.39
C PHE A 189 -24.38 -8.77 11.79
N CYS A 190 -23.51 -8.25 12.67
CA CYS A 190 -23.60 -8.41 14.11
C CYS A 190 -23.29 -7.09 14.80
N LEU A 191 -23.55 -7.02 16.11
CA LEU A 191 -23.25 -5.85 16.92
C LEU A 191 -22.05 -6.10 17.82
N CYS A 192 -21.24 -5.07 18.02
CA CYS A 192 -20.19 -5.02 19.04
C CYS A 192 -20.48 -3.87 20.00
N TRP A 193 -20.96 -4.16 21.21
CA TRP A 193 -21.16 -3.13 22.21
C TRP A 193 -19.83 -2.52 22.65
N ALA A 194 -19.59 -1.27 22.24
CA ALA A 194 -18.46 -0.45 22.67
C ALA A 194 -18.75 0.11 24.07
N ASN A 195 -18.60 -0.74 25.09
CA ASN A 195 -19.00 -0.50 26.46
C ASN A 195 -17.97 0.28 27.29
N GLU A 196 -17.25 1.20 26.65
CA GLU A 196 -16.35 2.15 27.30
C GLU A 196 -17.03 3.49 27.55
N ASN A 197 -16.54 4.26 28.53
CA ASN A 197 -16.89 5.66 28.66
C ASN A 197 -16.47 6.43 27.39
N TRP A 198 -17.31 7.33 26.92
CA TRP A 198 -16.91 8.26 25.88
C TRP A 198 -16.19 9.44 26.51
N ALA A 199 -14.91 9.61 26.21
CA ALA A 199 -14.04 10.67 26.75
C ALA A 199 -13.33 11.42 25.62
N ARG A 200 -12.75 12.60 25.93
CA ARG A 200 -11.94 13.40 25.00
C ARG A 200 -10.54 12.82 24.79
N ARG A 201 -10.42 11.51 24.62
CA ARG A 201 -9.13 10.82 24.39
C ARG A 201 -8.36 11.34 23.19
N TRP A 202 -9.08 11.82 22.17
CA TRP A 202 -8.47 12.33 20.95
C TRP A 202 -7.70 13.64 21.16
N ASP A 203 -8.08 14.42 22.19
CA ASP A 203 -7.38 15.65 22.59
C ASP A 203 -6.30 15.36 23.66
N GLY A 204 -6.09 14.09 24.04
CA GLY A 204 -5.18 13.70 25.11
C GLY A 204 -5.71 14.01 26.52
N ARG A 205 -7.04 14.13 26.66
CA ARG A 205 -7.74 14.35 27.94
C ARG A 205 -8.58 13.12 28.29
N ASP A 206 -7.88 12.04 28.63
CA ASP A 206 -8.53 10.75 28.93
C ASP A 206 -9.50 10.84 30.13
N ASP A 207 -9.31 11.79 31.03
CA ASP A 207 -10.14 12.00 32.23
C ASP A 207 -11.39 12.87 31.97
N ASP A 208 -11.54 13.51 30.81
CA ASP A 208 -12.70 14.34 30.47
C ASP A 208 -13.80 13.46 29.86
N ILE A 209 -14.62 12.86 30.75
CA ILE A 209 -15.72 11.97 30.37
C ILE A 209 -16.88 12.79 29.82
N LEU A 210 -17.25 12.57 28.56
CA LEU A 210 -18.38 13.21 27.89
C LEU A 210 -19.70 12.50 28.20
N ILE A 211 -19.68 11.16 28.22
CA ILE A 211 -20.79 10.31 28.65
C ILE A 211 -20.24 9.03 29.26
N GLY A 212 -20.68 8.69 30.48
CA GLY A 212 -20.21 7.53 31.22
C GLY A 212 -21.12 6.32 31.08
N GLN A 213 -20.53 5.14 31.20
CA GLN A 213 -21.24 3.86 31.35
C GLN A 213 -21.75 3.74 32.79
N GLN A 214 -22.94 3.18 32.95
CA GLN A 214 -23.55 2.86 34.24
C GLN A 214 -24.09 1.42 34.18
N HIS A 215 -23.21 0.47 34.50
CA HIS A 215 -23.60 -0.94 34.42
C HIS A 215 -24.42 -1.35 35.66
N SER A 216 -25.58 -1.97 35.41
CA SER A 216 -26.45 -2.59 36.44
C SER A 216 -27.21 -3.77 35.86
N ALA A 217 -27.83 -4.58 36.72
CA ALA A 217 -28.68 -5.68 36.25
C ALA A 217 -29.90 -5.19 35.46
N GLU A 218 -30.44 -4.04 35.80
CA GLU A 218 -31.53 -3.39 35.10
C GLU A 218 -31.08 -2.87 33.73
N ASP A 219 -29.86 -2.29 33.63
CA ASP A 219 -29.29 -1.83 32.39
C ASP A 219 -28.97 -3.00 31.45
N ASP A 220 -28.45 -4.12 31.96
CA ASP A 220 -28.25 -5.35 31.20
C ASP A 220 -29.53 -5.82 30.49
N LEU A 221 -30.65 -5.80 31.23
CA LEU A 221 -31.98 -6.18 30.68
C LEU A 221 -32.51 -5.16 29.70
N ALA A 222 -32.31 -3.88 29.97
CA ALA A 222 -32.72 -2.81 29.04
C ALA A 222 -31.91 -2.89 27.73
N PHE A 223 -30.60 -3.12 27.82
CA PHE A 223 -29.73 -3.28 26.65
C PHE A 223 -30.15 -4.45 25.78
N ILE A 224 -30.30 -5.67 26.36
CA ILE A 224 -30.63 -6.85 25.57
C ILE A 224 -32.02 -6.75 24.93
N ALA A 225 -32.98 -6.15 25.64
CA ALA A 225 -34.31 -5.87 25.10
C ALA A 225 -34.26 -4.88 23.91
N HIS A 226 -33.40 -3.86 24.02
CA HIS A 226 -33.24 -2.86 22.99
C HIS A 226 -32.59 -3.43 21.71
N VAL A 227 -31.56 -4.28 21.84
CA VAL A 227 -30.87 -4.88 20.68
C VAL A 227 -31.57 -6.14 20.13
N ALA A 228 -32.59 -6.66 20.80
CA ALA A 228 -33.34 -7.85 20.36
C ALA A 228 -33.87 -7.78 18.91
N PRO A 229 -34.37 -6.64 18.39
CA PRO A 229 -34.76 -6.55 16.98
C PRO A 229 -33.62 -6.88 16.00
N TYR A 230 -32.41 -6.45 16.31
CA TYR A 230 -31.19 -6.76 15.51
C TYR A 230 -30.85 -8.26 15.58
N LEU A 231 -30.95 -8.87 16.77
CA LEU A 231 -30.67 -10.30 16.94
C LEU A 231 -31.70 -11.21 16.26
N ARG A 232 -32.96 -10.75 16.09
CA ARG A 232 -34.03 -11.47 15.40
C ARG A 232 -34.01 -11.30 13.88
N ASP A 233 -33.27 -10.31 13.37
CA ASP A 233 -33.24 -10.05 11.92
C ASP A 233 -32.72 -11.29 11.17
N ARG A 234 -33.28 -11.54 9.99
CA ARG A 234 -32.87 -12.67 9.14
C ARG A 234 -31.38 -12.62 8.75
N ARG A 235 -30.80 -11.43 8.69
CA ARG A 235 -29.41 -11.13 8.35
C ARG A 235 -28.49 -11.12 9.57
N ALA A 236 -28.99 -11.31 10.77
CA ALA A 236 -28.15 -11.43 11.95
C ALA A 236 -27.14 -12.57 11.72
N LEU A 237 -25.83 -12.27 11.85
CA LEU A 237 -24.76 -13.28 11.73
C LEU A 237 -24.96 -14.33 12.82
N LYS A 238 -25.01 -15.61 12.41
CA LYS A 238 -25.24 -16.73 13.33
C LYS A 238 -24.09 -17.71 13.33
N VAL A 239 -23.72 -18.16 14.50
CA VAL A 239 -22.83 -19.30 14.71
C VAL A 239 -23.67 -20.47 15.23
N GLU A 240 -23.73 -21.56 14.49
CA GLU A 240 -24.55 -22.75 14.83
C GLU A 240 -26.02 -22.38 15.14
N GLY A 241 -26.57 -21.48 14.32
CA GLY A 241 -27.95 -21.01 14.47
C GLY A 241 -28.17 -19.94 15.55
N ARG A 242 -27.20 -19.59 16.36
CA ARG A 242 -27.27 -18.61 17.44
C ARG A 242 -26.79 -17.24 16.94
N PRO A 243 -27.60 -16.15 17.04
CA PRO A 243 -27.20 -14.82 16.63
C PRO A 243 -26.03 -14.33 17.50
N MET A 244 -25.05 -13.71 16.85
CA MET A 244 -23.80 -13.24 17.46
C MET A 244 -23.96 -11.84 18.05
N LEU A 245 -23.49 -11.67 19.30
CA LEU A 245 -23.34 -10.37 19.96
C LEU A 245 -21.93 -10.29 20.56
N LEU A 246 -21.23 -9.19 20.27
CA LEU A 246 -19.89 -8.95 20.82
C LEU A 246 -19.93 -7.89 21.92
N VAL A 247 -19.01 -8.03 22.90
CA VAL A 247 -18.69 -7.01 23.90
C VAL A 247 -17.23 -6.59 23.70
N TYR A 248 -17.01 -5.28 23.63
CA TYR A 248 -15.66 -4.75 23.36
C TYR A 248 -14.71 -4.93 24.57
N ARG A 249 -15.21 -4.67 25.79
CA ARG A 249 -14.41 -4.77 27.03
C ARG A 249 -15.17 -5.45 28.15
N PRO A 250 -15.15 -6.79 28.23
CA PRO A 250 -15.89 -7.52 29.27
C PRO A 250 -15.43 -7.19 30.71
N ASN A 251 -14.17 -6.80 30.91
CA ASN A 251 -13.62 -6.39 32.21
C ASN A 251 -14.22 -5.09 32.79
N LEU A 252 -14.94 -4.32 31.98
CA LEU A 252 -15.67 -3.15 32.49
C LEU A 252 -17.04 -3.50 33.05
N LEU A 253 -17.54 -4.69 32.76
CA LEU A 253 -18.77 -5.18 33.41
C LEU A 253 -18.48 -5.57 34.86
N PRO A 254 -19.35 -5.22 35.80
CA PRO A 254 -19.16 -5.59 37.22
C PRO A 254 -19.02 -7.11 37.44
N ASP A 255 -19.77 -7.89 36.69
CA ASP A 255 -19.72 -9.35 36.60
C ASP A 255 -20.18 -9.79 35.21
N ALA A 256 -19.20 -10.09 34.37
CA ALA A 256 -19.44 -10.47 32.96
C ALA A 256 -20.26 -11.77 32.84
N SER A 257 -20.00 -12.77 33.73
CA SER A 257 -20.75 -14.02 33.74
C SER A 257 -22.20 -13.81 34.13
N ALA A 258 -22.46 -13.00 35.15
CA ALA A 258 -23.83 -12.67 35.56
C ALA A 258 -24.59 -11.89 34.49
N THR A 259 -23.91 -10.97 33.76
CA THR A 259 -24.49 -10.25 32.65
C THR A 259 -24.82 -11.22 31.49
N ALA A 260 -23.90 -12.11 31.12
CA ALA A 260 -24.12 -13.12 30.09
C ALA A 260 -25.31 -14.01 30.41
N GLU A 261 -25.44 -14.48 31.68
CA GLU A 261 -26.56 -15.29 32.10
C GLU A 261 -27.90 -14.53 32.06
N ARG A 262 -27.94 -13.24 32.48
CA ARG A 262 -29.15 -12.39 32.35
C ARG A 262 -29.58 -12.26 30.89
N TRP A 263 -28.66 -11.99 29.96
CA TRP A 263 -28.95 -11.85 28.55
C TRP A 263 -29.45 -13.16 27.94
N ARG A 264 -28.81 -14.31 28.21
CA ARG A 264 -29.22 -15.62 27.71
C ARG A 264 -30.64 -15.97 28.19
N ARG A 265 -30.91 -15.78 29.47
CA ARG A 265 -32.23 -16.02 30.08
C ARG A 265 -33.27 -15.12 29.40
N TRP A 266 -33.01 -13.82 29.34
CA TRP A 266 -33.95 -12.89 28.70
C TRP A 266 -34.23 -13.26 27.23
N CYS A 267 -33.22 -13.62 26.45
CA CYS A 267 -33.35 -14.02 25.06
C CYS A 267 -34.20 -15.29 24.88
N ARG A 268 -34.02 -16.30 25.74
CA ARG A 268 -34.86 -17.51 25.75
C ARG A 268 -36.32 -17.15 26.06
N ASP A 269 -36.56 -16.37 27.11
CA ASP A 269 -37.88 -16.03 27.60
C ASP A 269 -38.67 -15.12 26.62
N ASN A 270 -37.95 -14.37 25.78
CA ASN A 270 -38.54 -13.40 24.85
C ASN A 270 -38.43 -13.79 23.36
N GLY A 271 -38.17 -15.07 23.05
CA GLY A 271 -38.27 -15.61 21.68
C GLY A 271 -37.12 -15.22 20.74
N VAL A 272 -35.97 -14.78 21.28
CA VAL A 272 -34.73 -14.68 20.50
C VAL A 272 -34.04 -16.04 20.39
N GLY A 273 -34.16 -16.87 21.43
CA GLY A 273 -33.47 -18.15 21.56
C GLY A 273 -32.08 -18.01 22.17
N GLU A 274 -31.24 -19.00 21.96
CA GLU A 274 -29.84 -18.94 22.40
C GLU A 274 -29.05 -17.94 21.57
N ILE A 275 -28.15 -17.19 22.22
CA ILE A 275 -27.24 -16.24 21.58
C ILE A 275 -25.79 -16.72 21.66
N HIS A 276 -24.98 -16.31 20.68
CA HIS A 276 -23.53 -16.55 20.67
C HIS A 276 -22.81 -15.29 21.14
N LEU A 277 -22.29 -15.34 22.37
CA LEU A 277 -21.58 -14.21 22.98
C LEU A 277 -20.10 -14.33 22.73
N ALA A 278 -19.50 -13.28 22.16
CA ALA A 278 -18.06 -13.17 22.00
C ALA A 278 -17.53 -11.86 22.58
N TYR A 279 -16.23 -11.78 22.88
CA TYR A 279 -15.61 -10.54 23.29
C TYR A 279 -14.38 -10.21 22.44
N VAL A 280 -14.03 -8.92 22.38
CA VAL A 280 -12.90 -8.42 21.59
C VAL A 280 -11.62 -8.43 22.42
N GLN A 281 -10.56 -9.10 21.94
CA GLN A 281 -9.23 -9.12 22.59
C GLN A 281 -8.46 -7.81 22.29
N GLY A 282 -9.03 -6.70 22.67
CA GLY A 282 -8.42 -5.39 22.52
C GLY A 282 -7.47 -4.99 23.64
N PHE A 283 -7.72 -5.46 24.85
CA PHE A 283 -7.00 -5.04 26.07
C PHE A 283 -6.60 -6.20 26.97
N GLU A 284 -7.28 -7.33 26.87
CA GLU A 284 -7.11 -8.50 27.73
C GLU A 284 -7.44 -9.78 26.94
N ARG A 285 -7.05 -10.94 27.50
CA ARG A 285 -7.27 -12.26 26.89
C ARG A 285 -7.72 -13.29 27.92
N PRO A 286 -8.82 -13.07 28.67
CA PRO A 286 -9.37 -14.12 29.51
C PRO A 286 -9.85 -15.29 28.64
N ASP A 287 -9.91 -16.49 29.22
CA ASP A 287 -10.67 -17.57 28.60
C ASP A 287 -12.16 -17.17 28.57
N PRO A 288 -12.81 -17.16 27.40
CA PRO A 288 -14.23 -16.78 27.31
C PRO A 288 -15.13 -17.62 28.21
N ARG A 289 -14.77 -18.87 28.45
CA ARG A 289 -15.51 -19.79 29.32
C ARG A 289 -15.56 -19.30 30.78
N ASP A 290 -14.48 -18.65 31.25
CA ASP A 290 -14.40 -18.14 32.66
C ASP A 290 -15.31 -16.93 32.88
N ILE A 291 -15.70 -16.24 31.83
CA ILE A 291 -16.56 -15.04 31.85
C ILE A 291 -17.96 -15.27 31.26
N GLY A 292 -18.35 -16.53 31.04
CA GLY A 292 -19.66 -16.91 30.52
C GLY A 292 -19.88 -16.61 29.04
N PHE A 293 -18.81 -16.44 28.26
CA PHE A 293 -18.86 -16.19 26.82
C PHE A 293 -18.52 -17.45 26.02
N ASP A 294 -18.95 -17.49 24.76
CA ASP A 294 -18.72 -18.63 23.89
C ASP A 294 -17.36 -18.55 23.18
N ALA A 295 -16.89 -17.34 22.84
CA ALA A 295 -15.68 -17.15 22.05
C ALA A 295 -14.99 -15.82 22.31
N ALA A 296 -13.75 -15.71 21.85
CA ALA A 296 -12.99 -14.48 21.76
C ALA A 296 -12.74 -14.09 20.29
N VAL A 297 -12.45 -12.81 20.04
CA VAL A 297 -12.13 -12.25 18.72
C VAL A 297 -10.78 -11.54 18.79
N GLU A 298 -9.80 -11.95 18.00
CA GLU A 298 -8.54 -11.20 17.86
C GLU A 298 -8.81 -9.81 17.25
N PHE A 299 -8.13 -8.78 17.78
CA PHE A 299 -8.34 -7.40 17.36
C PHE A 299 -7.00 -6.66 17.12
N PRO A 300 -6.27 -7.00 16.04
CA PRO A 300 -5.05 -6.29 15.71
C PRO A 300 -5.32 -4.82 15.33
N PRO A 301 -4.37 -3.88 15.64
CA PRO A 301 -3.02 -4.13 16.15
C PRO A 301 -2.92 -4.23 17.66
N ASN A 302 -4.04 -4.22 18.39
CA ASN A 302 -4.04 -4.25 19.86
C ASN A 302 -3.29 -5.48 20.41
N MET A 303 -2.74 -5.34 21.61
CA MET A 303 -1.98 -6.40 22.28
C MET A 303 -0.81 -6.97 21.46
N SER A 304 -0.18 -6.13 20.64
CA SER A 304 1.03 -6.42 19.90
C SER A 304 2.12 -5.39 20.19
N ASN A 305 3.37 -5.78 20.02
CA ASN A 305 4.51 -4.88 20.21
C ASN A 305 5.62 -5.17 19.19
N PRO A 306 5.35 -4.96 17.89
CA PRO A 306 6.37 -5.12 16.85
C PRO A 306 7.48 -4.07 17.02
N ARG A 307 8.59 -4.26 16.33
CA ARG A 307 9.77 -3.39 16.38
C ARG A 307 9.41 -1.93 16.13
N SER A 308 9.99 -1.04 16.95
CA SER A 308 9.89 0.40 16.74
C SER A 308 10.79 0.85 15.58
N LEU A 309 10.22 1.67 14.71
CA LEU A 309 10.89 2.34 13.60
C LEU A 309 11.02 3.86 13.84
N SER A 310 10.61 4.37 14.99
CA SER A 310 10.54 5.81 15.27
C SER A 310 11.89 6.51 15.10
N ALA A 311 12.97 5.92 15.59
CA ALA A 311 14.32 6.49 15.49
C ALA A 311 14.89 6.54 14.06
N GLN A 312 14.27 5.82 13.11
CA GLN A 312 14.72 5.73 11.72
C GLN A 312 13.99 6.74 10.81
N GLN A 313 13.01 7.48 11.35
CA GLN A 313 12.17 8.37 10.57
C GLN A 313 12.83 9.75 10.38
N TRP A 314 12.72 10.27 9.16
CA TRP A 314 13.11 11.64 8.83
C TRP A 314 11.93 12.56 9.11
N LEU A 315 11.95 13.26 10.24
CA LEU A 315 10.83 14.07 10.70
C LEU A 315 10.60 15.27 9.78
N LEU A 316 9.34 15.48 9.38
CA LEU A 316 8.83 16.72 8.76
C LEU A 316 8.31 17.66 9.86
N ASN A 317 7.66 17.08 10.87
CA ASN A 317 7.26 17.78 12.08
C ASN A 317 8.29 17.47 13.20
N PRO A 318 9.14 18.44 13.60
CA PRO A 318 10.13 18.19 14.63
C PRO A 318 9.52 17.90 16.01
N ASP A 319 8.26 18.27 16.23
CA ASP A 319 7.52 18.05 17.48
C ASP A 319 6.77 16.70 17.48
N PHE A 320 6.90 15.89 16.44
CA PHE A 320 6.27 14.57 16.40
C PHE A 320 6.82 13.68 17.52
N ASN A 321 5.92 13.27 18.41
CA ASN A 321 6.19 12.38 19.53
C ASN A 321 5.27 11.14 19.50
N GLY A 322 5.03 10.64 18.30
CA GLY A 322 4.26 9.43 18.05
C GLY A 322 5.11 8.17 18.09
N ASP A 323 4.47 7.03 17.86
CA ASP A 323 5.07 5.70 17.88
C ASP A 323 4.95 5.05 16.49
N VAL A 324 6.10 4.84 15.82
CA VAL A 324 6.15 4.23 14.49
C VAL A 324 6.59 2.78 14.62
N ARG A 325 5.81 1.83 14.07
CA ARG A 325 6.00 0.38 14.20
C ARG A 325 6.06 -0.31 12.83
N ASP A 326 6.60 -1.52 12.79
CA ASP A 326 6.63 -2.35 11.58
C ASP A 326 5.38 -3.23 11.49
N TRP A 327 4.50 -2.96 10.51
CA TRP A 327 3.29 -3.74 10.27
C TRP A 327 3.59 -5.18 9.84
N ARG A 328 4.72 -5.41 9.15
CA ARG A 328 5.10 -6.75 8.67
C ARG A 328 5.37 -7.70 9.84
N GLU A 329 6.02 -7.18 10.89
CA GLU A 329 6.24 -7.94 12.13
C GLU A 329 4.95 -8.15 12.93
N LEU A 330 4.02 -7.18 12.89
CA LEU A 330 2.67 -7.38 13.44
C LEU A 330 1.98 -8.56 12.76
N ALA A 331 1.90 -8.52 11.42
CA ALA A 331 1.19 -9.52 10.63
C ALA A 331 1.81 -10.91 10.79
N SER A 332 3.13 -11.04 10.65
CA SER A 332 3.85 -12.32 10.81
C SER A 332 3.75 -12.86 12.24
N GLY A 333 3.88 -11.99 13.23
CA GLY A 333 3.79 -12.39 14.63
C GLY A 333 2.41 -12.90 15.05
N ILE A 334 1.34 -12.31 14.50
CA ILE A 334 -0.03 -12.79 14.77
C ILE A 334 -0.32 -14.05 13.95
N ALA A 335 0.09 -14.10 12.68
CA ALA A 335 -0.10 -15.28 11.84
C ALA A 335 0.57 -16.53 12.43
N ALA A 336 1.74 -16.37 13.04
CA ALA A 336 2.50 -17.47 13.66
C ALA A 336 1.98 -17.86 15.05
N ARG A 337 1.05 -17.09 15.65
CA ARG A 337 0.55 -17.37 17.01
C ARG A 337 -0.32 -18.62 16.98
N PRO A 338 -0.04 -19.61 17.84
CA PRO A 338 -0.92 -20.78 17.97
C PRO A 338 -2.31 -20.36 18.46
N LEU A 339 -3.34 -21.05 18.00
CA LEU A 339 -4.69 -20.91 18.53
C LEU A 339 -4.75 -21.50 19.94
N PRO A 340 -5.48 -20.85 20.87
CA PRO A 340 -5.73 -21.39 22.20
C PRO A 340 -6.67 -22.61 22.12
N ASP A 341 -6.89 -23.27 23.24
CA ASP A 341 -7.83 -24.39 23.40
C ASP A 341 -9.30 -23.96 23.56
N TYR A 342 -9.56 -22.65 23.61
CA TYR A 342 -10.90 -22.07 23.57
C TYR A 342 -11.25 -21.51 22.19
N PRO A 343 -12.54 -21.34 21.86
CA PRO A 343 -12.94 -20.77 20.58
C PRO A 343 -12.42 -19.34 20.41
N LEU A 344 -11.56 -19.15 19.41
CA LEU A 344 -10.99 -17.88 19.03
C LEU A 344 -11.21 -17.63 17.53
N TYR A 345 -11.86 -16.51 17.21
CA TYR A 345 -11.96 -16.03 15.84
C TYR A 345 -10.76 -15.16 15.52
N PRO A 346 -9.89 -15.58 14.59
CA PRO A 346 -8.70 -14.80 14.22
C PRO A 346 -9.04 -13.43 13.68
N GLY A 347 -8.17 -12.45 13.97
CA GLY A 347 -8.25 -11.09 13.46
C GLY A 347 -7.13 -10.77 12.50
N VAL A 348 -7.41 -9.95 11.48
CA VAL A 348 -6.45 -9.34 10.56
C VAL A 348 -6.70 -7.84 10.46
N ASN A 349 -5.70 -7.09 9.96
CA ASN A 349 -5.75 -5.64 9.89
C ASN A 349 -5.07 -5.13 8.61
N PRO A 350 -5.74 -4.31 7.76
CA PRO A 350 -5.15 -3.80 6.53
C PRO A 350 -4.10 -2.71 6.75
N GLY A 351 -4.03 -2.15 7.95
CA GLY A 351 -3.12 -1.07 8.32
C GLY A 351 -3.58 -0.36 9.57
N TRP A 352 -2.72 0.49 10.13
CA TRP A 352 -3.04 1.32 11.28
C TRP A 352 -2.25 2.62 11.27
N ASP A 353 -2.95 3.72 11.39
CA ASP A 353 -2.39 5.07 11.48
C ASP A 353 -3.40 6.02 12.09
N ASN A 354 -3.33 6.27 13.39
CA ASN A 354 -4.29 7.12 14.08
C ASN A 354 -3.82 8.58 14.25
N GLU A 355 -2.91 9.05 13.39
CA GLU A 355 -2.44 10.44 13.37
C GLU A 355 -3.60 11.43 13.20
N ALA A 356 -4.61 11.07 12.42
CA ALA A 356 -5.80 11.90 12.20
C ALA A 356 -6.57 12.22 13.50
N ARG A 357 -6.58 11.29 14.45
CA ARG A 357 -7.18 11.48 15.79
C ARG A 357 -6.18 12.06 16.80
N ARG A 358 -4.87 11.81 16.64
CA ARG A 358 -3.83 12.10 17.65
C ARG A 358 -2.71 12.96 17.09
N SER A 359 -3.05 14.07 16.46
CA SER A 359 -2.12 14.96 15.74
C SER A 359 -0.77 15.14 16.44
N GLY A 360 0.32 14.78 15.76
CA GLY A 360 1.69 14.82 16.28
C GLY A 360 2.04 13.74 17.32
N ARG A 361 1.09 12.86 17.68
CA ARG A 361 1.26 11.78 18.67
C ARG A 361 0.64 10.46 18.21
N GLY A 362 0.44 10.32 16.93
CA GLY A 362 -0.15 9.12 16.34
C GLY A 362 0.71 7.88 16.54
N ARG A 363 0.04 6.71 16.57
CA ARG A 363 0.70 5.41 16.39
C ARG A 363 0.51 4.98 14.97
N VAL A 364 1.61 4.77 14.25
CA VAL A 364 1.64 4.48 12.82
C VAL A 364 2.32 3.13 12.59
N TYR A 365 1.67 2.24 11.86
CA TYR A 365 2.28 0.98 11.43
C TYR A 365 2.67 1.10 9.96
N LEU A 366 3.98 1.23 9.69
CA LEU A 366 4.53 1.33 8.34
C LEU A 366 4.61 -0.04 7.65
N HIS A 367 4.76 -0.02 6.33
CA HIS A 367 4.94 -1.19 5.47
C HIS A 367 3.71 -2.08 5.31
N ALA A 368 2.52 -1.62 5.72
CA ALA A 368 1.28 -2.27 5.33
C ALA A 368 1.09 -2.18 3.81
N SER A 369 0.76 -3.30 3.17
CA SER A 369 0.49 -3.37 1.74
C SER A 369 -0.68 -4.30 1.45
N PRO A 370 -1.46 -4.08 0.37
CA PRO A 370 -2.53 -5.01 -0.02
C PRO A 370 -2.03 -6.44 -0.20
N ARG A 371 -0.83 -6.63 -0.75
CA ARG A 371 -0.21 -7.95 -0.92
C ARG A 371 0.13 -8.60 0.42
N GLY A 372 0.75 -7.86 1.33
CA GLY A 372 1.06 -8.37 2.68
C GLY A 372 -0.20 -8.74 3.46
N TYR A 373 -1.24 -7.90 3.37
CA TYR A 373 -2.56 -8.16 3.96
C TYR A 373 -3.22 -9.41 3.36
N ARG A 374 -3.21 -9.55 2.03
CA ARG A 374 -3.71 -10.75 1.34
C ARG A 374 -3.02 -12.01 1.83
N ASP A 375 -1.70 -11.98 1.92
CA ASP A 375 -0.90 -13.14 2.33
C ASP A 375 -1.23 -13.51 3.79
N TRP A 376 -1.34 -12.55 4.69
CA TRP A 376 -1.76 -12.77 6.08
C TRP A 376 -3.18 -13.34 6.17
N LEU A 377 -4.15 -12.72 5.48
CA LEU A 377 -5.54 -13.19 5.48
C LEU A 377 -5.64 -14.61 4.89
N ARG A 378 -4.92 -14.89 3.80
CA ARG A 378 -4.87 -16.24 3.18
C ARG A 378 -4.32 -17.28 4.14
N THR A 379 -3.19 -17.04 4.78
CA THR A 379 -2.64 -17.93 5.82
C THR A 379 -3.65 -18.15 6.96
N THR A 380 -4.33 -17.09 7.38
CA THR A 380 -5.36 -17.21 8.42
C THR A 380 -6.51 -18.12 8.00
N ILE A 381 -7.02 -17.98 6.77
CA ILE A 381 -8.15 -18.77 6.26
C ILE A 381 -7.74 -20.23 6.02
N HIS A 382 -6.65 -20.46 5.29
CA HIS A 382 -6.33 -21.77 4.74
C HIS A 382 -5.42 -22.62 5.64
N GLU A 383 -4.68 -21.99 6.56
CA GLU A 383 -3.77 -22.69 7.47
C GLU A 383 -4.29 -22.65 8.90
N ARG A 384 -4.47 -21.45 9.53
CA ARG A 384 -4.88 -21.35 10.94
C ARG A 384 -6.27 -21.92 11.19
N LEU A 385 -7.23 -21.73 10.27
CA LEU A 385 -8.61 -22.24 10.39
C LEU A 385 -8.84 -23.58 9.70
N SER A 386 -7.81 -24.23 9.16
CA SER A 386 -7.94 -25.48 8.39
C SER A 386 -8.64 -26.60 9.16
N ALA A 387 -8.37 -26.72 10.46
CA ALA A 387 -8.98 -27.73 11.34
C ALA A 387 -10.34 -27.34 11.95
N ALA A 388 -10.75 -26.06 11.83
CA ALA A 388 -12.01 -25.59 12.39
C ALA A 388 -13.22 -26.10 11.57
N PRO A 389 -14.37 -26.42 12.22
CA PRO A 389 -15.61 -26.69 11.52
C PRO A 389 -16.03 -25.51 10.64
N GLN A 390 -16.63 -25.76 9.47
CA GLN A 390 -17.01 -24.72 8.52
C GLN A 390 -17.87 -23.60 9.15
N ALA A 391 -18.83 -23.96 9.99
CA ALA A 391 -19.72 -23.01 10.68
C ALA A 391 -18.99 -22.08 11.67
N GLN A 392 -17.76 -22.40 12.05
CA GLN A 392 -16.92 -21.64 12.98
C GLN A 392 -15.74 -20.95 12.28
N ARG A 393 -15.61 -21.07 10.96
CA ARG A 393 -14.56 -20.40 10.19
C ARG A 393 -14.90 -18.94 9.95
N LEU A 394 -14.76 -18.11 11.00
CA LEU A 394 -14.90 -16.66 10.93
C LEU A 394 -13.53 -16.00 11.04
N VAL A 395 -13.30 -14.95 10.23
CA VAL A 395 -12.12 -14.07 10.33
C VAL A 395 -12.62 -12.65 10.48
N PHE A 396 -12.19 -11.97 11.54
CA PHE A 396 -12.53 -10.57 11.77
C PHE A 396 -11.49 -9.64 11.14
N ILE A 397 -11.95 -8.55 10.52
CA ILE A 397 -11.09 -7.58 9.87
C ILE A 397 -11.27 -6.22 10.57
N ASN A 398 -10.22 -5.67 11.10
CA ASN A 398 -10.21 -4.33 11.68
C ASN A 398 -9.55 -3.36 10.69
N ALA A 399 -10.32 -2.63 9.84
CA ALA A 399 -11.76 -2.53 9.77
C ALA A 399 -12.24 -2.27 8.33
N TRP A 400 -13.55 -2.10 8.15
CA TRP A 400 -14.15 -1.62 6.90
C TRP A 400 -13.80 -0.15 6.66
N ASN A 401 -14.12 0.73 7.64
CA ASN A 401 -14.11 2.17 7.45
C ASN A 401 -13.54 2.99 8.63
N GLU A 402 -12.55 2.48 9.34
CA GLU A 402 -11.82 3.26 10.37
C GLU A 402 -10.79 4.22 9.74
N TRP A 403 -11.30 5.19 8.95
CA TRP A 403 -10.48 6.13 8.17
C TRP A 403 -9.52 6.94 9.02
N ALA A 404 -9.95 7.42 10.19
CA ALA A 404 -9.09 8.21 11.08
C ALA A 404 -8.09 7.38 11.90
N GLU A 405 -8.17 6.05 11.79
CA GLU A 405 -7.20 5.10 12.34
C GLU A 405 -6.39 4.39 11.25
N GLY A 406 -6.63 4.72 9.96
CA GLY A 406 -5.94 4.11 8.84
C GLY A 406 -6.22 2.63 8.64
N ALA A 407 -7.20 2.06 9.35
CA ALA A 407 -7.64 0.68 9.25
C ALA A 407 -8.86 0.60 8.32
N VAL A 408 -8.63 0.58 7.02
CA VAL A 408 -9.68 0.81 6.01
C VAL A 408 -9.56 -0.17 4.86
N LEU A 409 -10.67 -0.84 4.54
CA LEU A 409 -10.85 -1.63 3.32
C LEU A 409 -11.53 -0.84 2.19
N GLU A 410 -12.32 0.19 2.52
CA GLU A 410 -12.96 1.04 1.51
C GLU A 410 -11.95 1.61 0.52
N PRO A 411 -12.33 1.78 -0.76
CA PRO A 411 -11.43 2.27 -1.79
C PRO A 411 -10.90 3.67 -1.48
N ASP A 412 -9.58 3.84 -1.52
CA ASP A 412 -8.91 5.11 -1.31
C ASP A 412 -8.33 5.69 -2.61
N ALA A 413 -8.08 7.00 -2.64
CA ALA A 413 -7.57 7.70 -3.80
C ALA A 413 -6.18 7.18 -4.23
N ARG A 414 -5.38 6.66 -3.29
CA ARG A 414 -4.01 6.20 -3.54
C ARG A 414 -3.92 4.84 -4.21
N LEU A 415 -4.69 3.85 -3.72
CA LEU A 415 -4.61 2.45 -4.15
C LEU A 415 -5.91 1.93 -4.78
N GLY A 416 -6.99 2.75 -4.77
CA GLY A 416 -8.29 2.34 -5.28
C GLY A 416 -8.82 1.11 -4.55
N HIS A 417 -9.22 0.10 -5.29
CA HIS A 417 -9.79 -1.14 -4.78
C HIS A 417 -8.74 -2.21 -4.40
N ALA A 418 -7.46 -1.86 -4.26
CA ALA A 418 -6.41 -2.86 -4.04
C ALA A 418 -6.60 -3.68 -2.76
N TRP A 419 -7.09 -3.07 -1.66
CA TRP A 419 -7.37 -3.78 -0.40
C TRP A 419 -8.54 -4.76 -0.53
N LEU A 420 -9.61 -4.36 -1.19
CA LEU A 420 -10.77 -5.20 -1.45
C LEU A 420 -10.44 -6.36 -2.41
N GLN A 421 -9.66 -6.09 -3.47
CA GLN A 421 -9.19 -7.16 -4.35
C GLN A 421 -8.28 -8.14 -3.60
N ALA A 422 -7.39 -7.64 -2.74
CA ALA A 422 -6.55 -8.48 -1.88
C ALA A 422 -7.40 -9.36 -0.93
N THR A 423 -8.50 -8.83 -0.41
CA THR A 423 -9.47 -9.59 0.40
C THR A 423 -10.07 -10.75 -0.40
N ARG A 424 -10.57 -10.48 -1.60
CA ARG A 424 -11.12 -11.51 -2.49
C ARG A 424 -10.07 -12.55 -2.90
N GLU A 425 -8.86 -12.10 -3.27
CA GLU A 425 -7.76 -12.99 -3.64
C GLU A 425 -7.31 -13.90 -2.50
N ALA A 426 -7.44 -13.47 -1.25
CA ALA A 426 -7.12 -14.29 -0.09
C ALA A 426 -8.08 -15.47 0.12
N LEU A 427 -9.32 -15.35 -0.35
CA LEU A 427 -10.31 -16.44 -0.31
C LEU A 427 -9.99 -17.57 -1.32
N LEU A 428 -9.21 -17.25 -2.35
CA LEU A 428 -8.78 -18.20 -3.35
C LEU A 428 -7.46 -18.89 -2.91
N PRO A 429 -7.23 -20.14 -3.32
CA PRO A 429 -5.92 -20.75 -3.16
C PRO A 429 -4.84 -19.90 -3.87
N ALA A 430 -3.60 -20.02 -3.44
CA ALA A 430 -2.50 -19.34 -4.11
C ALA A 430 -2.47 -19.73 -5.61
N PRO A 431 -2.36 -18.76 -6.52
CA PRO A 431 -2.28 -19.09 -7.94
C PRO A 431 -1.04 -19.93 -8.22
N ALA A 432 -1.16 -20.88 -9.13
CA ALA A 432 -0.01 -21.65 -9.58
C ALA A 432 1.00 -20.69 -10.24
N PRO A 433 2.29 -20.85 -9.98
CA PRO A 433 3.32 -20.07 -10.64
C PRO A 433 3.24 -20.19 -12.17
N ARG A 434 3.45 -19.09 -12.89
CA ARG A 434 3.56 -19.12 -14.35
C ARG A 434 5.00 -19.43 -14.75
N PRO A 435 5.28 -20.56 -15.40
CA PRO A 435 6.63 -20.97 -15.74
C PRO A 435 7.25 -20.12 -16.87
N ALA A 436 6.41 -19.50 -17.72
CA ALA A 436 6.87 -18.64 -18.81
C ALA A 436 7.56 -17.40 -18.26
N PRO A 437 8.81 -17.10 -18.69
CA PRO A 437 9.51 -15.91 -18.26
C PRO A 437 8.87 -14.66 -18.87
N ALA A 438 8.82 -13.59 -18.09
CA ALA A 438 8.38 -12.30 -18.62
C ALA A 438 9.57 -11.47 -19.11
N VAL A 439 9.31 -10.59 -20.10
CA VAL A 439 10.24 -9.57 -20.56
C VAL A 439 9.59 -8.20 -20.40
N HIS A 440 10.25 -7.28 -19.70
CA HIS A 440 9.96 -5.86 -19.80
C HIS A 440 11.01 -5.20 -20.69
N LEU A 441 10.57 -4.68 -21.84
CA LEU A 441 11.41 -3.93 -22.77
C LEU A 441 10.98 -2.46 -22.79
N HIS A 442 11.84 -1.55 -22.35
CA HIS A 442 11.60 -0.11 -22.49
C HIS A 442 12.17 0.40 -23.83
N ALA A 443 11.29 0.59 -24.83
CA ALA A 443 11.64 0.97 -26.18
C ALA A 443 11.50 2.49 -26.37
N TRP A 444 12.56 3.23 -26.08
CA TRP A 444 12.63 4.69 -26.28
C TRP A 444 13.28 5.07 -27.61
N TYR A 445 14.37 4.38 -27.98
CA TYR A 445 15.11 4.57 -29.23
C TYR A 445 14.81 3.39 -30.15
N LEU A 446 14.03 3.63 -31.21
CA LEU A 446 13.55 2.55 -32.10
C LEU A 446 14.62 2.00 -33.02
N GLU A 447 15.68 2.76 -33.27
CA GLU A 447 16.80 2.33 -34.14
C GLU A 447 17.50 1.08 -33.58
N THR A 448 17.48 0.89 -32.28
CA THR A 448 18.13 -0.25 -31.61
C THR A 448 17.14 -1.36 -31.25
N LEU A 449 15.85 -1.15 -31.46
CA LEU A 449 14.80 -2.12 -31.16
C LEU A 449 14.95 -3.44 -31.94
N PRO A 450 15.24 -3.45 -33.27
CA PRO A 450 15.39 -4.69 -34.02
C PRO A 450 16.45 -5.64 -33.48
N GLU A 451 17.57 -5.09 -32.99
CA GLU A 451 18.64 -5.88 -32.36
C GLU A 451 18.15 -6.64 -31.12
N VAL A 452 17.41 -5.94 -30.24
CA VAL A 452 16.87 -6.55 -29.00
C VAL A 452 15.81 -7.62 -29.35
N LEU A 453 14.93 -7.34 -30.30
CA LEU A 453 13.88 -8.29 -30.73
C LEU A 453 14.50 -9.54 -31.40
N SER A 454 15.54 -9.36 -32.21
CA SER A 454 16.28 -10.49 -32.78
C SER A 454 16.89 -11.39 -31.70
N ALA A 455 17.52 -10.80 -30.68
CA ALA A 455 18.07 -11.55 -29.56
C ALA A 455 17.01 -12.34 -28.78
N LEU A 456 15.83 -11.75 -28.54
CA LEU A 456 14.71 -12.42 -27.88
C LEU A 456 14.17 -13.58 -28.72
N ARG A 457 14.04 -13.40 -30.03
CA ARG A 457 13.61 -14.45 -30.96
C ARG A 457 14.60 -15.61 -31.01
N GLU A 458 15.91 -15.30 -31.11
CA GLU A 458 16.98 -16.32 -31.14
C GLU A 458 17.02 -17.14 -29.85
N ALA A 459 16.66 -16.57 -28.70
CA ALA A 459 16.58 -17.27 -27.43
C ALA A 459 15.52 -18.38 -27.41
N ALA A 460 14.55 -18.36 -28.32
CA ALA A 460 13.51 -19.38 -28.54
C ALA A 460 12.77 -19.80 -27.26
N LEU A 461 12.49 -18.87 -26.37
CA LEU A 461 11.68 -19.08 -25.15
C LEU A 461 10.24 -18.60 -25.38
N ASP A 462 9.32 -19.19 -24.65
CA ASP A 462 7.92 -18.74 -24.60
C ASP A 462 7.81 -17.49 -23.73
N TRP A 463 8.02 -16.32 -24.33
CA TRP A 463 8.07 -15.06 -23.62
C TRP A 463 6.70 -14.43 -23.40
N THR A 464 6.45 -13.95 -22.18
CA THR A 464 5.43 -12.92 -21.96
C THR A 464 6.08 -11.55 -22.11
N ILE A 465 5.91 -10.90 -23.28
CA ILE A 465 6.58 -9.62 -23.59
C ILE A 465 5.67 -8.44 -23.27
N VAL A 466 6.17 -7.49 -22.50
CA VAL A 466 5.56 -6.17 -22.29
C VAL A 466 6.56 -5.09 -22.73
N VAL A 467 6.19 -4.32 -23.74
CA VAL A 467 7.00 -3.22 -24.25
C VAL A 467 6.40 -1.88 -23.82
N THR A 468 7.19 -1.06 -23.14
CA THR A 468 6.81 0.31 -22.79
C THR A 468 7.47 1.29 -23.77
N THR A 469 6.70 2.24 -24.31
CA THR A 469 7.16 3.18 -25.36
C THR A 469 6.35 4.48 -25.32
N PRO A 470 6.83 5.61 -25.88
CA PRO A 470 6.00 6.80 -26.07
C PRO A 470 4.75 6.50 -26.89
N ALA A 471 3.64 7.17 -26.59
CA ALA A 471 2.37 6.99 -27.30
C ALA A 471 2.50 7.13 -28.83
N THR A 472 3.38 8.00 -29.30
CA THR A 472 3.65 8.26 -30.72
C THR A 472 4.39 7.12 -31.44
N GLN A 473 4.93 6.15 -30.71
CA GLN A 473 5.75 5.05 -31.27
C GLN A 473 5.04 3.68 -31.17
N ILE A 474 3.84 3.61 -30.60
CA ILE A 474 3.13 2.33 -30.35
C ILE A 474 3.01 1.47 -31.61
N ASP A 475 2.56 2.06 -32.72
CA ASP A 475 2.32 1.30 -33.94
C ASP A 475 3.62 0.81 -34.60
N GLN A 476 4.70 1.59 -34.49
CA GLN A 476 6.02 1.17 -34.98
C GLN A 476 6.57 0.00 -34.16
N VAL A 477 6.39 0.03 -32.82
CA VAL A 477 6.79 -1.07 -31.94
C VAL A 477 5.97 -2.33 -32.23
N ARG A 478 4.65 -2.22 -32.42
CA ARG A 478 3.81 -3.36 -32.80
C ARG A 478 4.23 -3.99 -34.14
N GLN A 479 4.51 -3.15 -35.13
CA GLN A 479 5.01 -3.61 -36.42
C GLN A 479 6.37 -4.32 -36.28
N ALA A 480 7.27 -3.78 -35.45
CA ALA A 480 8.57 -4.40 -35.20
C ALA A 480 8.44 -5.77 -34.51
N LEU A 481 7.55 -5.93 -33.53
CA LEU A 481 7.27 -7.22 -32.89
C LEU A 481 6.78 -8.24 -33.94
N VAL A 482 5.78 -7.90 -34.74
CA VAL A 482 5.25 -8.76 -35.81
C VAL A 482 6.32 -9.13 -36.80
N ALA A 483 7.14 -8.17 -37.25
CA ALA A 483 8.23 -8.41 -38.20
C ALA A 483 9.29 -9.41 -37.66
N HIS A 484 9.45 -9.50 -36.38
CA HIS A 484 10.35 -10.47 -35.74
C HIS A 484 9.64 -11.76 -35.28
N GLY A 485 8.33 -11.93 -35.59
CA GLY A 485 7.55 -13.11 -35.19
C GLY A 485 7.38 -13.21 -33.67
N LEU A 486 7.31 -12.10 -32.98
CA LEU A 486 7.08 -12.00 -31.55
C LEU A 486 5.70 -11.39 -31.27
N GLU A 487 5.05 -11.88 -30.22
CA GLU A 487 3.83 -11.31 -29.69
C GLU A 487 4.13 -10.58 -28.36
N GLY A 488 3.47 -9.44 -28.13
CA GLY A 488 3.68 -8.69 -26.89
C GLY A 488 2.68 -7.56 -26.71
N GLU A 489 2.43 -7.23 -25.43
CA GLU A 489 1.66 -6.03 -25.06
C GLU A 489 2.51 -4.78 -25.25
N VAL A 490 1.95 -3.74 -25.89
CA VAL A 490 2.62 -2.44 -26.04
C VAL A 490 1.87 -1.39 -25.22
N VAL A 491 2.56 -0.79 -24.26
CA VAL A 491 2.02 0.15 -23.29
C VAL A 491 2.61 1.54 -23.52
N ALA A 492 1.74 2.54 -23.65
CA ALA A 492 2.16 3.95 -23.73
C ALA A 492 2.69 4.44 -22.37
N VAL A 493 3.84 5.14 -22.40
CA VAL A 493 4.42 5.80 -21.22
C VAL A 493 4.93 7.19 -21.59
N ASP A 494 4.89 8.08 -20.60
CA ASP A 494 5.50 9.41 -20.71
C ASP A 494 7.01 9.34 -20.46
N ASN A 495 7.73 10.40 -20.85
CA ASN A 495 9.16 10.56 -20.53
C ASN A 495 9.36 10.92 -19.05
N HIS A 496 9.13 9.96 -18.18
CA HIS A 496 9.10 10.16 -16.74
C HIS A 496 9.73 8.97 -16.02
N GLY A 497 10.68 9.23 -15.12
CA GLY A 497 11.33 8.19 -14.32
C GLY A 497 12.16 7.19 -15.14
N ARG A 498 12.58 7.58 -16.34
CA ARG A 498 13.40 6.79 -17.27
C ARG A 498 12.78 5.42 -17.60
N ASP A 499 13.62 4.40 -17.65
CA ASP A 499 13.25 2.99 -17.80
C ASP A 499 12.86 2.33 -16.46
N ILE A 500 13.03 3.05 -15.33
CA ILE A 500 12.80 2.52 -13.98
C ILE A 500 11.32 2.61 -13.59
N LEU A 501 10.68 3.78 -13.69
CA LEU A 501 9.25 3.90 -13.38
C LEU A 501 8.39 2.97 -14.24
N PRO A 502 8.54 2.92 -15.58
CA PRO A 502 7.85 1.93 -16.40
C PRO A 502 8.11 0.48 -15.97
N PHE A 503 9.34 0.16 -15.55
CA PHE A 503 9.66 -1.17 -15.04
C PHE A 503 8.89 -1.51 -13.78
N LEU A 504 8.80 -0.61 -12.81
CA LEU A 504 8.06 -0.86 -11.56
C LEU A 504 6.56 -1.06 -11.82
N GLU A 505 5.96 -0.27 -12.71
CA GLU A 505 4.56 -0.41 -13.09
C GLU A 505 4.28 -1.76 -13.78
N VAL A 506 5.18 -2.21 -14.65
CA VAL A 506 5.07 -3.51 -15.33
C VAL A 506 5.37 -4.66 -14.36
N ALA A 507 6.42 -4.55 -13.53
CA ALA A 507 6.78 -5.57 -12.55
C ALA A 507 5.65 -5.84 -11.54
N GLU A 508 4.94 -4.78 -11.11
CA GLU A 508 3.76 -4.90 -10.26
C GLU A 508 2.67 -5.74 -10.94
N ARG A 509 2.37 -5.48 -12.22
CA ARG A 509 1.37 -6.22 -12.99
C ARG A 509 1.79 -7.68 -13.22
N LEU A 510 3.05 -7.92 -13.57
CA LEU A 510 3.60 -9.26 -13.79
C LEU A 510 3.58 -10.12 -12.51
N LEU A 511 3.99 -9.54 -11.38
CA LEU A 511 3.95 -10.22 -10.09
C LEU A 511 2.52 -10.63 -9.70
N GLN A 512 1.54 -9.75 -9.96
CA GLN A 512 0.13 -10.04 -9.72
C GLN A 512 -0.42 -11.12 -10.66
N ALA A 513 0.05 -11.13 -11.90
CA ALA A 513 -0.32 -12.16 -12.88
C ALA A 513 0.32 -13.53 -12.58
N GLY A 514 1.17 -13.65 -11.55
CA GLY A 514 1.79 -14.89 -11.12
C GLY A 514 3.11 -15.23 -11.84
N HIS A 515 3.72 -14.27 -12.56
CA HIS A 515 5.06 -14.46 -13.10
C HIS A 515 6.10 -14.45 -11.97
N GLU A 516 7.08 -15.33 -12.06
CA GLU A 516 8.16 -15.42 -11.07
C GLU A 516 9.41 -14.67 -11.48
N VAL A 517 9.74 -14.70 -12.79
CA VAL A 517 11.02 -14.19 -13.32
C VAL A 517 10.75 -13.21 -14.45
N VAL A 518 11.45 -12.08 -14.42
CA VAL A 518 11.43 -11.06 -15.48
C VAL A 518 12.82 -10.72 -15.95
N LEU A 519 12.98 -10.66 -17.27
CA LEU A 519 14.14 -10.05 -17.93
C LEU A 519 13.81 -8.59 -18.26
N LYS A 520 14.57 -7.65 -17.70
CA LYS A 520 14.43 -6.22 -18.01
C LYS A 520 15.48 -5.81 -19.03
N LEU A 521 15.01 -5.22 -20.13
CA LEU A 521 15.83 -4.67 -21.21
C LEU A 521 15.39 -3.25 -21.56
N HIS A 522 16.25 -2.49 -22.23
CA HIS A 522 15.90 -1.19 -22.78
C HIS A 522 16.72 -0.86 -24.03
N THR A 523 16.19 0.05 -24.87
CA THR A 523 16.82 0.49 -26.12
C THR A 523 17.67 1.77 -25.93
N LYS A 524 18.09 2.11 -24.71
CA LYS A 524 18.83 3.34 -24.40
C LYS A 524 20.12 3.44 -25.21
N ARG A 525 20.38 4.62 -25.79
CA ARG A 525 21.66 5.02 -26.36
C ARG A 525 22.41 5.92 -25.37
N SER A 526 23.67 5.61 -25.12
CA SER A 526 24.55 6.52 -24.39
C SER A 526 25.07 7.58 -25.39
N THR A 527 24.26 8.62 -25.65
CA THR A 527 24.59 9.71 -26.61
C THR A 527 25.84 10.49 -26.22
N HIS A 528 26.33 10.31 -25.00
CA HIS A 528 27.53 10.97 -24.47
C HIS A 528 28.81 10.13 -24.61
N ARG A 529 28.76 8.95 -25.24
CA ARG A 529 29.85 8.00 -25.37
C ARG A 529 29.91 7.40 -26.78
N ALA A 530 31.13 7.24 -27.29
CA ALA A 530 31.38 6.61 -28.58
C ALA A 530 31.17 5.08 -28.59
N ASP A 531 31.18 4.44 -27.40
CA ASP A 531 31.09 2.98 -27.17
C ASP A 531 29.71 2.51 -26.69
N GLY A 532 28.68 3.35 -26.75
CA GLY A 532 27.33 3.03 -26.24
C GLY A 532 26.64 1.86 -26.97
N ASP A 533 26.90 1.67 -28.25
CA ASP A 533 26.36 0.55 -29.03
C ASP A 533 27.06 -0.77 -28.64
N GLN A 534 28.38 -0.75 -28.46
CA GLN A 534 29.15 -1.91 -27.99
C GLN A 534 28.66 -2.37 -26.60
N TRP A 535 28.46 -1.42 -25.69
CA TRP A 535 27.95 -1.70 -24.35
C TRP A 535 26.60 -2.44 -24.36
N ARG A 536 25.66 -2.03 -25.22
CA ARG A 536 24.36 -2.68 -25.35
C ARG A 536 24.50 -4.09 -25.93
N GLN A 537 25.33 -4.25 -26.97
CA GLN A 537 25.60 -5.55 -27.60
C GLN A 537 26.21 -6.54 -26.59
N GLU A 538 27.15 -6.12 -25.79
CA GLU A 538 27.72 -6.93 -24.71
C GLU A 538 26.67 -7.36 -23.69
N LEU A 539 25.75 -6.48 -23.28
CA LEU A 539 24.67 -6.82 -22.36
C LEU A 539 23.72 -7.87 -22.97
N LEU A 540 23.32 -7.72 -24.23
CA LEU A 540 22.47 -8.70 -24.91
C LEU A 540 23.19 -10.04 -25.09
N GLN A 541 24.46 -10.02 -25.43
CA GLN A 541 25.28 -11.23 -25.54
C GLN A 541 25.37 -11.97 -24.20
N ARG A 542 25.62 -11.23 -23.10
CA ARG A 542 25.81 -11.82 -21.77
C ARG A 542 24.52 -12.27 -21.09
N LEU A 543 23.39 -11.65 -21.40
CA LEU A 543 22.12 -11.93 -20.73
C LEU A 543 21.14 -12.78 -21.57
N VAL A 544 21.25 -12.76 -22.91
CA VAL A 544 20.22 -13.33 -23.79
C VAL A 544 20.78 -14.31 -24.81
N GLN A 545 21.78 -13.89 -25.61
CA GLN A 545 22.25 -14.63 -26.79
C GLN A 545 23.04 -15.89 -26.44
N GLY A 546 23.32 -16.72 -27.47
CA GLY A 546 24.13 -17.93 -27.30
C GLY A 546 23.53 -18.96 -26.35
N GLY A 547 22.19 -19.01 -26.23
CA GLY A 547 21.49 -19.92 -25.32
C GLY A 547 21.57 -19.53 -23.85
N ARG A 548 22.16 -18.38 -23.50
CA ARG A 548 22.33 -17.94 -22.11
C ARG A 548 20.98 -17.67 -21.45
N ALA A 549 20.00 -17.06 -22.16
CA ALA A 549 18.68 -16.83 -21.60
C ALA A 549 18.03 -18.11 -21.07
N ALA A 550 18.06 -19.19 -21.83
CA ALA A 550 17.50 -20.47 -21.41
C ALA A 550 18.23 -21.06 -20.19
N ARG A 551 19.57 -20.98 -20.18
CA ARG A 551 20.41 -21.45 -19.06
C ARG A 551 20.20 -20.63 -17.78
N ILE A 552 20.09 -19.29 -17.89
CA ILE A 552 19.79 -18.41 -16.73
C ILE A 552 18.41 -18.69 -16.19
N LEU A 553 17.40 -18.85 -17.07
CA LEU A 553 16.06 -19.22 -16.65
C LEU A 553 16.05 -20.58 -15.92
N ALA A 554 16.76 -21.57 -16.46
CA ALA A 554 16.89 -22.87 -15.81
C ALA A 554 17.56 -22.75 -14.41
N ALA A 555 18.54 -21.85 -14.26
CA ALA A 555 19.14 -21.58 -12.95
C ALA A 555 18.15 -20.97 -11.95
N PHE A 556 17.28 -20.04 -12.39
CA PHE A 556 16.20 -19.51 -11.55
C PHE A 556 15.18 -20.59 -11.15
N GLN A 557 14.90 -21.53 -12.02
CA GLN A 557 14.01 -22.66 -11.74
C GLN A 557 14.62 -23.66 -10.76
N ALA A 558 15.92 -23.92 -10.90
CA ALA A 558 16.65 -24.86 -10.05
C ALA A 558 17.00 -24.27 -8.65
N ASP A 559 17.19 -22.98 -8.55
CA ASP A 559 17.57 -22.30 -7.31
C ASP A 559 16.55 -21.23 -6.89
N PRO A 560 15.62 -21.56 -5.97
CA PRO A 560 14.68 -20.58 -5.41
C PRO A 560 15.34 -19.41 -4.69
N GLY A 561 16.58 -19.57 -4.22
CA GLY A 561 17.39 -18.53 -3.58
C GLY A 561 18.05 -17.55 -4.54
N LEU A 562 17.97 -17.78 -5.86
CA LEU A 562 18.49 -16.85 -6.86
C LEU A 562 17.50 -15.70 -7.10
N GLY A 563 17.94 -14.47 -6.83
CA GLY A 563 17.09 -13.29 -6.90
C GLY A 563 17.38 -12.34 -8.06
N MET A 564 18.67 -12.17 -8.41
CA MET A 564 19.08 -11.21 -9.44
C MET A 564 20.31 -11.74 -10.20
N VAL A 565 20.27 -11.65 -11.53
CA VAL A 565 21.40 -11.96 -12.41
C VAL A 565 21.66 -10.79 -13.34
N VAL A 566 22.88 -10.25 -13.31
CA VAL A 566 23.34 -9.15 -14.17
C VAL A 566 24.49 -9.59 -15.05
N ALA A 567 24.80 -8.81 -16.08
CA ALA A 567 25.95 -9.11 -16.94
C ALA A 567 27.28 -8.99 -16.17
N GLU A 568 28.28 -9.74 -16.56
CA GLU A 568 29.67 -9.67 -16.03
C GLU A 568 30.19 -8.23 -16.18
N GLY A 569 30.88 -7.72 -15.16
CA GLY A 569 31.38 -6.35 -15.11
C GLY A 569 30.33 -5.28 -14.82
N HIS A 570 29.04 -5.67 -14.60
CA HIS A 570 27.96 -4.74 -14.29
C HIS A 570 27.44 -4.89 -12.85
N LEU A 571 27.97 -5.80 -12.05
CA LEU A 571 27.66 -5.93 -10.63
C LEU A 571 28.65 -5.06 -9.83
N LEU A 572 28.22 -3.85 -9.45
CA LEU A 572 29.12 -2.83 -8.91
C LEU A 572 28.86 -2.56 -7.42
N PRO A 573 29.92 -2.17 -6.65
CA PRO A 573 29.76 -1.74 -5.27
C PRO A 573 29.00 -0.39 -5.20
N VAL A 574 27.98 -0.34 -4.35
CA VAL A 574 27.17 0.89 -4.17
C VAL A 574 28.04 2.02 -3.62
N ALA A 575 28.94 1.75 -2.68
CA ALA A 575 29.80 2.74 -2.04
C ALA A 575 30.65 3.54 -3.04
N GLU A 576 31.18 2.87 -4.08
CA GLU A 576 32.04 3.51 -5.09
C GLU A 576 31.23 4.26 -6.17
N PHE A 577 30.01 3.80 -6.47
CA PHE A 577 29.17 4.31 -7.56
C PHE A 577 27.88 4.98 -7.08
N VAL A 578 27.84 5.42 -5.82
CA VAL A 578 26.69 6.13 -5.28
C VAL A 578 26.45 7.48 -5.97
N GLY A 579 27.52 8.17 -6.40
CA GLY A 579 27.44 9.47 -7.05
C GLY A 579 26.70 10.51 -6.22
N GLY A 580 25.83 11.31 -6.87
CA GLY A 580 24.97 12.28 -6.22
C GLY A 580 23.73 11.68 -5.54
N ASN A 581 23.57 10.35 -5.52
CA ASN A 581 22.32 9.69 -5.06
C ASN A 581 22.32 9.38 -3.55
N GLY A 582 23.44 9.54 -2.84
CA GLY A 582 23.58 9.13 -1.45
C GLY A 582 22.42 9.55 -0.54
N PRO A 583 22.05 10.83 -0.48
CA PRO A 583 20.92 11.29 0.34
C PRO A 583 19.58 10.68 -0.06
N LEU A 584 19.30 10.57 -1.37
CA LEU A 584 18.06 9.95 -1.87
C LEU A 584 18.02 8.45 -1.59
N LEU A 585 19.15 7.77 -1.74
CA LEU A 585 19.28 6.33 -1.47
C LEU A 585 19.04 6.04 0.00
N ALA A 586 19.65 6.79 0.93
CA ALA A 586 19.45 6.61 2.36
C ALA A 586 17.97 6.78 2.77
N ARG A 587 17.29 7.79 2.23
CA ARG A 587 15.87 8.03 2.47
C ARG A 587 14.99 6.93 1.88
N LEU A 588 15.29 6.51 0.65
CA LEU A 588 14.57 5.42 0.00
C LEU A 588 14.70 4.12 0.81
N GLN A 589 15.92 3.77 1.24
CA GLN A 589 16.14 2.58 2.07
C GLN A 589 15.36 2.64 3.39
N ALA A 590 15.41 3.78 4.09
CA ALA A 590 14.61 3.98 5.31
C ALA A 590 13.12 3.79 5.03
N ARG A 591 12.59 4.38 3.94
CA ARG A 591 11.20 4.24 3.54
C ARG A 591 10.82 2.78 3.21
N LEU A 592 11.74 2.00 2.66
CA LEU A 592 11.52 0.58 2.35
C LEU A 592 11.73 -0.34 3.58
N GLY A 593 12.20 0.21 4.69
CA GLY A 593 12.61 -0.56 5.88
C GLY A 593 13.84 -1.43 5.62
N LEU A 594 14.70 -1.00 4.70
CA LEU A 594 15.96 -1.68 4.40
C LEU A 594 17.10 -1.14 5.28
N PRO A 595 18.11 -1.95 5.59
CA PRO A 595 19.30 -1.47 6.28
C PRO A 595 20.05 -0.44 5.41
N PRO A 596 20.81 0.49 6.02
CA PRO A 596 21.69 1.39 5.26
C PRO A 596 22.70 0.59 4.43
N PRO A 597 23.23 1.16 3.31
CA PRO A 597 24.22 0.49 2.50
C PRO A 597 25.47 0.17 3.31
N VAL A 598 26.01 -1.02 3.09
CA VAL A 598 27.31 -1.45 3.63
C VAL A 598 28.33 -1.60 2.49
N ASP A 599 29.59 -1.73 2.79
CA ASP A 599 30.68 -1.84 1.78
C ASP A 599 30.48 -3.02 0.81
N THR A 600 29.79 -4.06 1.27
CA THR A 600 29.45 -5.23 0.46
C THR A 600 28.22 -5.06 -0.41
N SER A 601 27.43 -3.96 -0.22
CA SER A 601 26.23 -3.72 -1.02
C SER A 601 26.55 -3.56 -2.49
N ARG A 602 25.82 -4.27 -3.35
CA ARG A 602 26.04 -4.32 -4.81
C ARG A 602 24.74 -3.93 -5.54
N PHE A 603 24.90 -3.44 -6.76
CA PHE A 603 23.79 -3.16 -7.67
C PHE A 603 24.16 -3.48 -9.12
N GLY A 604 23.14 -3.68 -9.96
CA GLY A 604 23.32 -3.90 -11.40
C GLY A 604 23.36 -2.58 -12.15
N ALA A 605 24.54 -2.16 -12.59
CA ALA A 605 24.70 -0.94 -13.37
C ALA A 605 24.08 -1.07 -14.76
N GLY A 606 23.36 -0.03 -15.19
CA GLY A 606 22.66 0.01 -16.47
C GLY A 606 21.26 -0.61 -16.43
N SER A 607 20.80 -1.10 -15.28
CA SER A 607 19.43 -1.57 -15.01
C SER A 607 18.92 -2.68 -15.97
N MET A 608 19.77 -3.38 -16.71
CA MET A 608 19.44 -4.55 -17.52
C MET A 608 19.85 -5.83 -16.80
N GLY A 609 18.97 -6.84 -16.79
CA GLY A 609 19.23 -8.09 -16.08
C GLY A 609 17.99 -8.92 -15.88
N TRP A 610 18.13 -9.98 -15.10
CA TRP A 610 17.06 -10.88 -14.71
C TRP A 610 16.74 -10.71 -13.24
N TRP A 611 15.47 -10.66 -12.90
CA TRP A 611 14.98 -10.54 -11.53
C TRP A 611 13.94 -11.60 -11.21
N ARG A 612 14.07 -12.24 -10.06
CA ARG A 612 12.92 -12.86 -9.43
C ARG A 612 12.02 -11.73 -8.91
N LEU A 613 10.78 -11.67 -9.38
CA LEU A 613 9.84 -10.58 -9.05
C LEU A 613 9.60 -10.43 -7.54
N GLN A 614 9.70 -11.54 -6.79
CA GLN A 614 9.64 -11.53 -5.33
C GLN A 614 10.74 -10.66 -4.68
N ALA A 615 11.92 -10.57 -5.30
CA ALA A 615 13.00 -9.69 -4.84
C ALA A 615 12.66 -8.21 -4.86
N LEU A 616 11.70 -7.82 -5.71
CA LEU A 616 11.25 -6.43 -5.85
C LEU A 616 10.16 -6.03 -4.85
N ARG A 617 9.62 -6.97 -4.06
CA ARG A 617 8.52 -6.71 -3.13
C ARG A 617 8.74 -5.51 -2.22
N PRO A 618 9.90 -5.30 -1.57
CA PRO A 618 10.09 -4.14 -0.71
C PRO A 618 9.79 -2.82 -1.44
N LEU A 619 10.18 -2.74 -2.71
CA LEU A 619 9.99 -1.56 -3.54
C LEU A 619 8.56 -1.44 -4.08
N LEU A 620 7.96 -2.56 -4.52
CA LEU A 620 6.59 -2.60 -5.04
C LEU A 620 5.56 -2.35 -3.92
N ASP A 621 5.76 -2.95 -2.74
CA ASP A 621 4.89 -2.79 -1.57
C ASP A 621 4.98 -1.39 -0.92
N ALA A 622 5.99 -0.59 -1.28
CA ALA A 622 6.07 0.82 -0.87
C ALA A 622 5.10 1.73 -1.64
N HIS A 623 4.55 1.27 -2.76
CA HIS A 623 3.57 1.99 -3.58
C HIS A 623 3.99 3.44 -3.84
N LEU A 624 5.12 3.62 -4.53
CA LEU A 624 5.63 4.94 -4.85
C LEU A 624 4.67 5.69 -5.78
N TYR A 625 4.60 7.02 -5.63
CA TYR A 625 3.85 7.87 -6.55
C TYR A 625 4.65 8.13 -7.84
N ARG A 626 3.96 8.30 -8.96
CA ARG A 626 4.61 8.72 -10.21
C ARG A 626 5.27 10.09 -10.04
N SER A 627 4.61 11.02 -9.38
CA SER A 627 5.13 12.38 -9.12
C SER A 627 6.40 12.40 -8.25
N ALA A 628 6.72 11.30 -7.54
CA ALA A 628 7.97 11.19 -6.80
C ALA A 628 9.18 11.03 -7.73
N PHE A 629 8.98 10.54 -8.96
CA PHE A 629 10.03 10.46 -9.97
C PHE A 629 10.23 11.81 -10.66
N ASP A 630 11.46 12.08 -11.10
CA ASP A 630 11.76 13.29 -11.82
C ASP A 630 11.33 13.18 -13.29
N ILE A 631 10.78 14.28 -13.84
CA ILE A 631 10.58 14.42 -15.29
C ILE A 631 11.96 14.43 -15.95
N GLU A 632 12.12 13.68 -17.03
CA GLU A 632 13.41 13.58 -17.75
C GLU A 632 13.77 14.90 -18.42
N GLN A 633 14.90 15.46 -18.04
CA GLN A 633 15.45 16.72 -18.55
C GLN A 633 16.96 16.59 -18.83
N GLY A 634 17.43 15.37 -19.10
CA GLY A 634 18.84 15.09 -19.35
C GLY A 634 19.69 15.03 -18.07
N GLN A 635 19.09 14.80 -16.90
CA GLN A 635 19.85 14.58 -15.68
C GLN A 635 20.76 13.36 -15.81
N ILE A 636 22.02 13.48 -15.44
CA ILE A 636 22.99 12.37 -15.52
C ILE A 636 22.94 11.52 -14.26
N ASP A 637 22.57 12.12 -13.11
CA ASP A 637 22.57 11.50 -11.79
C ASP A 637 21.67 12.29 -10.82
N GLY A 638 21.47 11.79 -9.60
CA GLY A 638 20.79 12.51 -8.52
C GLY A 638 19.25 12.53 -8.63
N THR A 639 18.62 11.59 -9.34
CA THR A 639 17.16 11.44 -9.42
C THR A 639 16.69 10.21 -8.68
N LEU A 640 15.38 10.13 -8.38
CA LEU A 640 14.81 8.94 -7.73
C LEU A 640 15.02 7.67 -8.57
N ALA A 641 14.95 7.76 -9.91
CA ALA A 641 15.22 6.61 -10.78
C ALA A 641 16.64 6.05 -10.57
N HIS A 642 17.65 6.92 -10.42
CA HIS A 642 19.01 6.49 -10.12
C HIS A 642 19.17 5.87 -8.72
N ALA A 643 18.45 6.41 -7.72
CA ALA A 643 18.43 5.84 -6.38
C ALA A 643 17.77 4.45 -6.37
N VAL A 644 16.67 4.28 -7.13
CA VAL A 644 15.99 2.99 -7.28
C VAL A 644 16.89 1.97 -7.94
N GLU A 645 17.62 2.31 -9.02
CA GLU A 645 18.58 1.39 -9.64
C GLU A 645 19.57 0.82 -8.61
N ARG A 646 20.06 1.65 -7.70
CA ARG A 646 21.02 1.27 -6.67
C ARG A 646 20.42 0.47 -5.52
N VAL A 647 19.12 0.62 -5.26
CA VAL A 647 18.44 -0.10 -4.17
C VAL A 647 17.95 -1.49 -4.58
N LEU A 648 17.87 -1.80 -5.89
CA LEU A 648 17.38 -3.09 -6.38
C LEU A 648 18.15 -4.28 -5.79
N GLY A 649 19.47 -4.15 -5.65
CA GLY A 649 20.29 -5.17 -5.00
C GLY A 649 19.94 -5.36 -3.52
N ALA A 650 19.81 -4.25 -2.77
CA ALA A 650 19.43 -4.32 -1.37
C ALA A 650 18.02 -4.91 -1.16
N CYS A 651 17.08 -4.66 -2.07
CA CYS A 651 15.78 -5.32 -2.06
C CYS A 651 15.91 -6.84 -2.20
N CYS A 652 16.76 -7.30 -3.11
CA CYS A 652 17.03 -8.71 -3.33
C CYS A 652 17.63 -9.38 -2.08
N GLU A 653 18.67 -8.78 -1.50
CA GLU A 653 19.35 -9.28 -0.28
C GLU A 653 18.37 -9.28 0.93
N HIS A 654 17.56 -8.23 1.08
CA HIS A 654 16.56 -8.16 2.14
C HIS A 654 15.48 -9.25 2.04
N ALA A 655 15.17 -9.67 0.82
CA ALA A 655 14.29 -10.81 0.57
C ALA A 655 14.96 -12.16 0.84
N GLY A 656 16.21 -12.19 1.32
CA GLY A 656 17.00 -13.40 1.54
C GLY A 656 17.49 -14.07 0.25
N LEU A 657 17.50 -13.32 -0.87
CA LEU A 657 17.82 -13.82 -2.18
C LEU A 657 19.24 -13.37 -2.60
N ARG A 658 19.88 -14.20 -3.42
CA ARG A 658 21.25 -14.00 -3.87
C ARG A 658 21.34 -13.22 -5.17
N ILE A 659 22.36 -12.37 -5.27
CA ILE A 659 22.72 -11.64 -6.48
C ILE A 659 23.96 -12.26 -7.10
N THR A 660 24.03 -12.36 -8.43
CA THR A 660 25.19 -12.91 -9.13
C THR A 660 25.33 -12.33 -10.53
N THR A 661 26.49 -12.56 -11.18
CA THR A 661 26.69 -12.31 -12.60
C THR A 661 26.20 -13.49 -13.43
N ALA A 662 25.94 -13.27 -14.73
CA ALA A 662 25.52 -14.35 -15.62
C ALA A 662 26.64 -15.40 -15.79
N ALA A 663 27.92 -15.03 -15.87
CA ALA A 663 29.03 -15.98 -15.92
C ALA A 663 29.05 -16.86 -14.68
N ALA A 664 29.07 -16.26 -13.48
CA ALA A 664 29.07 -17.01 -12.24
C ALA A 664 27.82 -17.90 -12.08
N CYS A 665 26.64 -17.41 -12.50
CA CYS A 665 25.40 -18.17 -12.52
C CYS A 665 25.49 -19.42 -13.41
N LEU A 666 26.24 -19.34 -14.51
CA LEU A 666 26.37 -20.40 -15.49
C LEU A 666 27.60 -21.29 -15.27
N GLY A 667 28.38 -21.05 -14.20
CA GLY A 667 29.65 -21.78 -13.92
C GLY A 667 30.78 -21.47 -14.89
N GLU A 668 30.71 -20.29 -15.55
CA GLU A 668 31.74 -19.80 -16.47
C GLU A 668 32.74 -18.93 -15.70
N ALA A 669 33.97 -18.80 -16.23
CA ALA A 669 34.94 -17.90 -15.62
C ALA A 669 34.40 -16.45 -15.70
N ASP A 670 34.31 -15.81 -14.53
CA ASP A 670 33.96 -14.41 -14.48
C ASP A 670 35.15 -13.57 -14.90
N ALA A 671 35.14 -13.10 -16.13
CA ALA A 671 36.21 -12.25 -16.70
C ALA A 671 36.10 -10.79 -16.22
N SER A 672 35.35 -10.54 -15.12
CA SER A 672 35.23 -9.20 -14.57
C SER A 672 36.59 -8.72 -14.06
N SER A 673 37.18 -7.73 -14.77
CA SER A 673 38.12 -6.83 -14.13
C SER A 673 37.36 -6.02 -13.07
N ASP A 674 37.96 -5.75 -11.93
CA ASP A 674 37.42 -4.88 -10.86
C ASP A 674 37.15 -3.44 -11.36
N GLU A 675 37.42 -3.16 -12.61
CA GLU A 675 37.20 -1.88 -13.26
C GLU A 675 35.97 -1.92 -14.20
N TYR A 676 34.91 -1.21 -13.83
CA TYR A 676 33.81 -0.96 -14.74
C TYR A 676 34.28 -0.09 -15.90
N ALA A 677 34.54 -0.73 -17.05
CA ALA A 677 35.10 -0.09 -18.24
C ALA A 677 34.30 1.14 -18.71
N TYR A 678 33.00 1.18 -18.40
CA TYR A 678 32.06 2.22 -18.80
C TYR A 678 31.87 3.35 -17.77
N ALA A 679 32.53 3.31 -16.60
CA ALA A 679 32.52 4.39 -15.62
C ALA A 679 33.68 5.38 -15.79
N ARG A 680 34.69 5.05 -16.61
CA ARG A 680 35.82 5.94 -16.88
C ARG A 680 35.32 7.19 -17.63
N ARG A 681 35.47 8.36 -17.01
CA ARG A 681 35.32 9.63 -17.71
C ARG A 681 36.48 9.73 -18.71
N SER A 682 36.16 9.77 -20.03
CA SER A 682 37.06 10.19 -21.07
C SER A 682 37.44 11.67 -20.91
#